data_a85682a95c9ec59087e0ca3b5b2181b0
#
_entry.id   a85682a95c9ec59087e0ca3b5b2181b0
#
_cell.length_a   1.000
_cell.length_b   1.000
_cell.length_c   1.000
_cell.angle_alpha   90.00
_cell.angle_beta   90.00
_cell.angle_gamma   90.00
#
_symmetry.space_group_name_H-M   'P 1'
#
loop_
_entity.id
_entity.type
_entity.pdbx_description
1 polymer ?
#
loop_
_entity_poly.entity_id
_entity_poly.type
_entity_poly.pdbx_seq_one_letter_code
_entity_poly.pdbx_strand_id
1 'polypeptide(L)'
;MATSDSDLIEEALPASSWSAPWPFLNRLPVLLAEAQGSPTAYRELLRHAHEELKARFLAEEPVEGLVHARAALVDIVLREVWRAHSIPLQTDGWALVAVGGYGRGELHPCSDIDILLLVPSAPDAAGRGMVERLVTFLWDIGLEVGHSVRTVEECAQESIADVSVMTTLIEARLLAGNEELVAAMRVALGPDRVWPVKEFFEAKVREQTERHVKANDTAYNLEPNVKTGPGGLRDIQTIAWVAKRHFGSDTLDGLVTRGFLSSAELRRLKQAQAILWKVRFGLHVVTGRREDRLLFDHQIKLAQTFGYEDASYTLAVEQFMQRYYRTVMDVSLLNELLLQLFREAILNQTDPPRPLNPRFQMRNGSLEAVNDDIFVRTPSTLLELFVLLQQNPEINGVRASTMRAVARSLWLIDEEFRQNPRHHRLFLEILRAPVGVTHELRRMNTYGVLGRYIPAFGRIVGRMQYDLFHAYTVDAHTLFVVSNLRRFAIPRYDHEVPEASRIMQQLPKPEVAYLAALFHDIAKGRGGDHSELGAVDAEAFCLEQGLSPYDARLVAWLVRSHLELSITSQKQDISDPQVINAFARKVGDENHLDYLYALTCADVRGTNPKLWNSWKASLFHDFYDRVKRALRRGLESPIDQDQLVRETQDAARRLLVERGVTENEVVRAWTRFSAAYFLQHSPEEVAWHAQLLAERDQGSDEPLVALDPQSVRGTTAVLIFTRPRLYGVPRMTKLSTASPQYSRIQSRLAWKPPEDATTHLAWTVSGKPL
;
A
#
# COMPACT_ATOMS: atom_id res chain seq x y z
N MET A 1 25.50 -9.33 24.70
CA MET A 1 24.50 -8.78 25.62
C MET A 1 23.53 -8.01 24.76
N ALA A 2 22.41 -8.64 24.41
CA ALA A 2 21.36 -8.02 23.60
C ALA A 2 20.40 -7.35 24.58
N THR A 3 20.37 -6.03 24.56
CA THR A 3 19.33 -5.26 25.26
C THR A 3 18.00 -5.55 24.59
N SER A 4 17.03 -6.00 25.36
CA SER A 4 15.71 -6.33 24.89
C SER A 4 14.99 -5.06 24.40
N ASP A 5 14.34 -5.15 23.21
CA ASP A 5 13.52 -4.09 22.62
C ASP A 5 12.32 -3.64 23.48
N SER A 6 12.13 -4.23 24.65
CA SER A 6 11.12 -3.82 25.64
C SER A 6 11.51 -2.59 26.46
N ASP A 7 12.80 -2.25 26.53
CA ASP A 7 13.30 -1.17 27.41
C ASP A 7 13.29 0.22 26.73
N LEU A 8 12.97 0.31 25.44
CA LEU A 8 12.84 1.58 24.72
C LEU A 8 11.44 2.24 24.82
N ILE A 9 10.53 1.66 25.58
CA ILE A 9 9.14 2.16 25.72
C ILE A 9 8.89 2.88 27.07
N GLU A 10 9.85 2.88 27.99
CA GLU A 10 9.65 3.36 29.37
C GLU A 10 10.21 4.76 29.68
N GLU A 11 10.58 5.58 28.74
CA GLU A 11 10.72 7.01 29.02
C GLU A 11 9.32 7.65 29.05
N ALA A 12 8.72 7.61 30.24
CA ALA A 12 7.51 8.31 30.58
C ALA A 12 7.70 9.82 30.38
N LEU A 13 7.16 10.36 29.28
CA LEU A 13 6.93 11.79 29.17
C LEU A 13 5.90 12.18 30.25
N PRO A 14 6.18 13.18 31.12
CA PRO A 14 5.25 13.57 32.16
C PRO A 14 3.95 14.05 31.54
N ALA A 15 2.84 13.53 32.04
CA ALA A 15 1.53 14.04 31.74
C ALA A 15 1.46 15.51 32.15
N SER A 16 1.05 16.38 31.22
CA SER A 16 0.70 17.79 31.42
C SER A 16 1.84 18.75 31.72
N SER A 17 2.65 19.10 30.73
CA SER A 17 3.16 20.45 30.56
C SER A 17 3.11 20.81 29.08
N TRP A 18 1.95 21.21 28.62
CA TRP A 18 1.77 21.79 27.29
C TRP A 18 2.61 23.06 27.22
N SER A 19 3.66 23.05 26.40
CA SER A 19 4.51 24.11 25.88
C SER A 19 4.82 25.30 26.82
N ALA A 20 6.05 25.70 26.83
CA ALA A 20 6.40 27.03 27.28
C ALA A 20 5.47 28.08 26.63
N PRO A 21 4.92 29.04 27.38
CA PRO A 21 3.99 30.01 26.80
C PRO A 21 4.70 30.73 25.65
N TRP A 22 4.04 30.80 24.49
CA TRP A 22 4.58 31.58 23.39
C TRP A 22 4.41 33.06 23.63
N PRO A 23 5.48 33.80 24.05
CA PRO A 23 5.37 35.20 24.46
C PRO A 23 4.84 36.11 23.36
N PHE A 24 5.07 35.74 22.11
CA PHE A 24 4.57 36.46 20.94
C PHE A 24 3.03 36.57 20.94
N LEU A 25 2.29 35.52 21.35
CA LEU A 25 0.84 35.56 21.40
C LEU A 25 0.31 36.61 22.39
N ASN A 26 1.01 36.87 23.52
CA ASN A 26 0.62 37.86 24.52
C ASN A 26 0.79 39.30 23.99
N ARG A 27 1.73 39.50 23.07
CA ARG A 27 2.01 40.81 22.44
C ARG A 27 1.20 41.06 21.17
N LEU A 28 0.70 40.00 20.55
CA LEU A 28 0.05 40.05 19.23
C LEU A 28 -1.14 41.02 19.21
N PRO A 29 -2.08 41.07 20.20
CA PRO A 29 -3.18 42.03 20.16
C PRO A 29 -2.71 43.50 20.08
N VAL A 30 -1.65 43.84 20.80
CA VAL A 30 -1.06 45.20 20.77
C VAL A 30 -0.45 45.47 19.38
N LEU A 31 0.32 44.54 18.83
CA LEU A 31 0.96 44.69 17.52
C LEU A 31 -0.09 44.80 16.38
N LEU A 32 -1.19 44.10 16.48
CA LEU A 32 -2.30 44.19 15.51
C LEU A 32 -3.04 45.53 15.61
N ALA A 33 -3.21 46.07 16.83
CA ALA A 33 -3.79 47.37 17.03
C ALA A 33 -2.87 48.50 16.47
N GLU A 34 -1.56 48.40 16.68
CA GLU A 34 -0.55 49.31 16.11
C GLU A 34 -0.49 49.26 14.57
N ALA A 35 -0.82 48.11 13.97
CA ALA A 35 -0.88 47.92 12.52
C ALA A 35 -2.06 48.67 11.85
N GLN A 36 -3.03 49.20 12.61
CA GLN A 36 -4.15 50.03 12.16
C GLN A 36 -4.88 49.52 10.91
N GLY A 37 -5.06 48.19 10.82
CA GLY A 37 -5.74 47.57 9.68
C GLY A 37 -4.92 47.51 8.38
N SER A 38 -3.61 47.78 8.41
CA SER A 38 -2.73 47.68 7.25
C SER A 38 -2.51 46.21 6.85
N PRO A 39 -2.95 45.72 5.66
CA PRO A 39 -2.72 44.34 5.24
C PRO A 39 -1.24 43.97 5.19
N THR A 40 -0.37 44.90 4.81
CA THR A 40 1.08 44.69 4.75
C THR A 40 1.67 44.42 6.13
N ALA A 41 1.27 45.21 7.16
CA ALA A 41 1.75 45.03 8.53
C ALA A 41 1.26 43.69 9.11
N TYR A 42 -0.02 43.31 8.87
CA TYR A 42 -0.55 42.00 9.28
C TYR A 42 0.21 40.85 8.61
N ARG A 43 0.51 40.94 7.32
CA ARG A 43 1.28 39.95 6.58
C ARG A 43 2.67 39.76 7.15
N GLU A 44 3.35 40.85 7.54
CA GLU A 44 4.70 40.79 8.17
C GLU A 44 4.64 40.11 9.54
N LEU A 45 3.63 40.41 10.36
CA LEU A 45 3.44 39.77 11.66
C LEU A 45 3.19 38.27 11.52
N LEU A 46 2.36 37.89 10.57
CA LEU A 46 2.05 36.46 10.28
C LEU A 46 3.28 35.72 9.74
N ARG A 47 4.07 36.37 8.88
CA ARG A 47 5.34 35.81 8.38
C ARG A 47 6.34 35.59 9.51
N HIS A 48 6.48 36.58 10.39
CA HIS A 48 7.38 36.49 11.57
C HIS A 48 6.93 35.32 12.48
N ALA A 49 5.65 35.24 12.78
CA ALA A 49 5.10 34.14 13.58
C ALA A 49 5.33 32.77 12.94
N HIS A 50 5.20 32.67 11.60
CA HIS A 50 5.46 31.44 10.87
C HIS A 50 6.92 31.00 10.97
N GLU A 51 7.88 31.92 10.81
CA GLU A 51 9.31 31.61 10.94
C GLU A 51 9.69 31.23 12.38
N GLU A 52 9.08 31.88 13.38
CA GLU A 52 9.28 31.49 14.78
C GLU A 52 8.74 30.10 15.09
N LEU A 53 7.51 29.73 14.61
CA LEU A 53 6.97 28.39 14.74
C LEU A 53 7.85 27.33 14.07
N LYS A 54 8.38 27.63 12.90
CA LYS A 54 9.34 26.78 12.20
C LYS A 54 10.63 26.59 12.99
N ALA A 55 11.20 27.67 13.56
CA ALA A 55 12.40 27.61 14.39
C ALA A 55 12.16 26.74 15.65
N ARG A 56 11.02 26.89 16.31
CA ARG A 56 10.62 26.09 17.49
C ARG A 56 10.45 24.61 17.13
N PHE A 57 9.88 24.30 15.96
CA PHE A 57 9.77 22.93 15.47
C PHE A 57 11.13 22.30 15.21
N LEU A 58 12.06 23.05 14.60
CA LEU A 58 13.43 22.59 14.34
C LEU A 58 14.26 22.46 15.64
N ALA A 59 13.86 23.15 16.70
CA ALA A 59 14.40 23.00 18.06
C ALA A 59 13.73 21.86 18.84
N GLU A 60 12.99 20.98 18.15
CA GLU A 60 12.33 19.78 18.71
C GLU A 60 11.28 20.05 19.79
N GLU A 61 10.68 21.24 19.82
CA GLU A 61 9.56 21.50 20.71
C GLU A 61 8.37 20.55 20.39
N PRO A 62 7.62 20.06 21.41
CA PRO A 62 6.48 19.17 21.19
C PRO A 62 5.48 19.73 20.18
N VAL A 63 5.22 18.98 19.13
CA VAL A 63 4.40 19.41 17.98
C VAL A 63 2.96 19.74 18.37
N GLU A 64 2.45 19.11 19.41
CA GLU A 64 1.11 19.36 19.95
C GLU A 64 0.96 20.81 20.36
N GLY A 65 1.96 21.34 21.10
CA GLY A 65 2.01 22.75 21.48
C GLY A 65 2.05 23.69 20.25
N LEU A 66 2.83 23.35 19.23
CA LEU A 66 2.99 24.17 18.02
C LEU A 66 1.70 24.20 17.16
N VAL A 67 1.01 23.09 17.06
CA VAL A 67 -0.27 22.99 16.32
C VAL A 67 -1.36 23.83 16.98
N HIS A 68 -1.48 23.77 18.30
CA HIS A 68 -2.43 24.58 19.06
C HIS A 68 -2.01 26.05 19.13
N ALA A 69 -0.72 26.35 19.26
CA ALA A 69 -0.21 27.73 19.25
C ALA A 69 -0.51 28.44 17.93
N ARG A 70 -0.40 27.74 16.78
CA ARG A 70 -0.82 28.29 15.49
C ARG A 70 -2.33 28.56 15.43
N ALA A 71 -3.16 27.68 15.97
CA ALA A 71 -4.60 27.91 16.03
C ALA A 71 -4.91 29.12 16.90
N ALA A 72 -4.27 29.28 18.07
CA ALA A 72 -4.42 30.44 18.94
C ALA A 72 -3.94 31.75 18.26
N LEU A 73 -2.85 31.72 17.49
CA LEU A 73 -2.41 32.85 16.67
C LEU A 73 -3.52 33.30 15.72
N VAL A 74 -4.11 32.37 14.98
CA VAL A 74 -5.17 32.65 14.02
C VAL A 74 -6.44 33.14 14.72
N ASP A 75 -6.77 32.59 15.90
CA ASP A 75 -7.90 33.04 16.73
C ASP A 75 -7.79 34.53 17.05
N ILE A 76 -6.60 34.97 17.49
CA ILE A 76 -6.35 36.38 17.85
C ILE A 76 -6.50 37.26 16.61
N VAL A 77 -5.91 36.88 15.48
CA VAL A 77 -6.01 37.64 14.23
C VAL A 77 -7.46 37.73 13.75
N LEU A 78 -8.18 36.61 13.70
CA LEU A 78 -9.57 36.58 13.23
C LEU A 78 -10.53 37.39 14.13
N ARG A 79 -10.36 37.33 15.45
CA ARG A 79 -11.15 38.15 16.38
C ARG A 79 -10.91 39.65 16.18
N GLU A 80 -9.68 40.06 15.95
CA GLU A 80 -9.35 41.46 15.70
C GLU A 80 -9.93 41.94 14.36
N VAL A 81 -9.72 41.16 13.30
CA VAL A 81 -10.27 41.46 11.96
C VAL A 81 -11.80 41.47 12.01
N TRP A 82 -12.45 40.51 12.69
CA TRP A 82 -13.90 40.50 12.89
C TRP A 82 -14.37 41.79 13.56
N ARG A 83 -13.74 42.17 14.68
CA ARG A 83 -14.09 43.40 15.40
C ARG A 83 -14.00 44.62 14.53
N ALA A 84 -12.96 44.77 13.71
CA ALA A 84 -12.79 45.91 12.82
C ALA A 84 -13.84 46.01 11.72
N HIS A 85 -14.38 44.87 11.24
CA HIS A 85 -15.34 44.82 10.11
C HIS A 85 -16.81 44.73 10.55
N SER A 86 -17.12 44.18 11.73
CA SER A 86 -18.49 43.92 12.18
C SER A 86 -19.12 45.12 12.92
N ILE A 87 -18.32 45.81 13.76
CA ILE A 87 -18.83 46.94 14.57
C ILE A 87 -19.51 48.02 13.74
N PRO A 88 -19.01 48.47 12.58
CA PRO A 88 -19.61 49.52 11.79
C PRO A 88 -21.01 49.18 11.24
N LEU A 89 -21.38 47.89 11.19
CA LEU A 89 -22.60 47.39 10.55
C LEU A 89 -23.64 46.82 11.51
N GLN A 90 -23.42 46.93 12.83
CA GLN A 90 -24.31 46.37 13.87
C GLN A 90 -24.69 44.91 13.65
N THR A 91 -23.70 44.06 13.35
CA THR A 91 -23.91 42.62 13.15
C THR A 91 -23.95 41.86 14.48
N ASP A 92 -24.55 42.46 15.52
CA ASP A 92 -24.62 41.89 16.88
C ASP A 92 -25.29 40.51 16.93
N GLY A 93 -26.12 40.18 15.93
CA GLY A 93 -26.78 38.87 15.80
C GLY A 93 -25.95 37.81 15.07
N TRP A 94 -24.77 38.11 14.54
CA TRP A 94 -23.95 37.15 13.78
C TRP A 94 -22.89 36.48 14.67
N ALA A 95 -22.42 35.32 14.23
CA ALA A 95 -21.30 34.64 14.89
C ALA A 95 -20.23 34.24 13.86
N LEU A 96 -18.96 34.46 14.24
CA LEU A 96 -17.79 33.93 13.56
C LEU A 96 -17.39 32.62 14.23
N VAL A 97 -17.38 31.54 13.49
CA VAL A 97 -17.21 30.17 14.01
C VAL A 97 -16.05 29.49 13.27
N ALA A 98 -15.08 28.94 13.99
CA ALA A 98 -14.10 28.03 13.47
C ALA A 98 -14.72 26.64 13.26
N VAL A 99 -14.45 26.01 12.12
CA VAL A 99 -15.00 24.67 11.79
C VAL A 99 -13.91 23.73 11.31
N GLY A 100 -14.23 22.44 11.21
CA GLY A 100 -13.28 21.41 10.78
C GLY A 100 -12.02 21.33 11.65
N GLY A 101 -10.85 21.17 11.07
CA GLY A 101 -9.57 21.09 11.79
C GLY A 101 -9.29 22.32 12.63
N TYR A 102 -9.61 23.48 12.13
CA TYR A 102 -9.50 24.74 12.86
C TYR A 102 -10.49 24.81 14.03
N GLY A 103 -11.69 24.27 13.86
CA GLY A 103 -12.68 24.14 14.95
C GLY A 103 -12.15 23.32 16.14
N ARG A 104 -11.36 22.27 15.89
CA ARG A 104 -10.67 21.50 16.93
C ARG A 104 -9.49 22.22 17.57
N GLY A 105 -9.10 23.40 17.07
CA GLY A 105 -7.88 24.07 17.49
C GLY A 105 -6.60 23.45 16.94
N GLU A 106 -6.67 22.74 15.83
CA GLU A 106 -5.57 21.99 15.20
C GLU A 106 -5.21 22.63 13.86
N LEU A 107 -4.12 23.41 13.80
CA LEU A 107 -3.61 24.00 12.58
C LEU A 107 -2.13 23.65 12.33
N HIS A 108 -1.84 22.97 11.23
CA HIS A 108 -0.47 22.82 10.74
C HIS A 108 -0.04 24.05 9.90
N PRO A 109 1.26 24.27 9.64
CA PRO A 109 1.76 25.53 9.05
C PRO A 109 1.05 26.01 7.79
N CYS A 110 0.69 25.12 6.89
CA CYS A 110 0.02 25.43 5.62
C CYS A 110 -1.40 24.81 5.54
N SER A 111 -2.07 24.59 6.68
CA SER A 111 -3.46 24.11 6.70
C SER A 111 -4.43 25.23 6.37
N ASP A 112 -5.52 24.88 5.67
CA ASP A 112 -6.65 25.75 5.42
C ASP A 112 -7.27 26.21 6.74
N ILE A 113 -7.79 27.42 6.76
CA ILE A 113 -8.51 28.00 7.88
C ILE A 113 -9.99 28.02 7.49
N ASP A 114 -10.75 27.03 7.98
CA ASP A 114 -12.17 26.92 7.68
C ASP A 114 -13.01 27.71 8.69
N ILE A 115 -13.80 28.68 8.20
CA ILE A 115 -14.69 29.49 9.01
C ILE A 115 -16.15 29.42 8.50
N LEU A 116 -17.06 29.52 9.44
CA LEU A 116 -18.48 29.69 9.19
C LEU A 116 -18.92 31.05 9.77
N LEU A 117 -19.52 31.87 8.92
CA LEU A 117 -20.28 33.06 9.31
C LEU A 117 -21.70 32.59 9.54
N LEU A 118 -22.09 32.40 10.78
CA LEU A 118 -23.41 31.94 11.17
C LEU A 118 -24.31 33.20 11.33
N VAL A 119 -25.42 33.24 10.62
CA VAL A 119 -26.28 34.40 10.51
C VAL A 119 -27.72 34.06 10.93
N PRO A 120 -28.48 35.00 11.53
CA PRO A 120 -29.85 34.75 11.92
C PRO A 120 -30.81 34.66 10.72
N SER A 121 -30.48 35.31 9.61
CA SER A 121 -31.21 35.29 8.33
C SER A 121 -30.29 35.59 7.17
N ALA A 122 -30.73 35.32 5.94
CA ALA A 122 -29.93 35.59 4.75
C ALA A 122 -29.45 37.05 4.71
N PRO A 123 -28.15 37.32 4.48
CA PRO A 123 -27.56 38.67 4.53
C PRO A 123 -28.16 39.57 3.45
N ASP A 124 -28.47 40.81 3.80
CA ASP A 124 -28.79 41.86 2.88
C ASP A 124 -27.57 42.34 2.05
N ALA A 125 -27.69 43.40 1.27
CA ALA A 125 -26.60 43.91 0.45
C ALA A 125 -25.42 44.43 1.28
N ALA A 126 -25.69 45.04 2.44
CA ALA A 126 -24.67 45.58 3.34
C ALA A 126 -23.91 44.43 4.02
N GLY A 127 -24.62 43.40 4.47
CA GLY A 127 -24.06 42.18 5.05
C GLY A 127 -23.18 41.40 4.05
N ARG A 128 -23.64 41.23 2.79
CA ARG A 128 -22.83 40.62 1.73
C ARG A 128 -21.56 41.40 1.46
N GLY A 129 -21.63 42.73 1.37
CA GLY A 129 -20.45 43.60 1.21
C GLY A 129 -19.45 43.51 2.40
N MET A 130 -19.97 43.30 3.61
CA MET A 130 -19.10 43.03 4.78
C MET A 130 -18.35 41.72 4.66
N VAL A 131 -19.05 40.64 4.28
CA VAL A 131 -18.41 39.34 4.05
C VAL A 131 -17.32 39.43 3.00
N GLU A 132 -17.58 40.07 1.87
CA GLU A 132 -16.62 40.27 0.79
C GLU A 132 -15.38 41.02 1.29
N ARG A 133 -15.53 42.11 2.02
CA ARG A 133 -14.41 42.88 2.58
C ARG A 133 -13.61 42.05 3.60
N LEU A 134 -14.31 41.34 4.48
CA LEU A 134 -13.66 40.47 5.49
C LEU A 134 -12.81 39.40 4.82
N VAL A 135 -13.36 38.66 3.88
CA VAL A 135 -12.67 37.55 3.19
C VAL A 135 -11.52 38.08 2.34
N THR A 136 -11.74 39.18 1.61
CA THR A 136 -10.68 39.83 0.83
C THR A 136 -9.52 40.26 1.72
N PHE A 137 -9.82 40.89 2.87
CA PHE A 137 -8.77 41.28 3.82
C PHE A 137 -7.99 40.08 4.33
N LEU A 138 -8.66 38.96 4.66
CA LEU A 138 -8.00 37.74 5.12
C LEU A 138 -7.06 37.14 4.05
N TRP A 139 -7.45 37.18 2.78
CA TRP A 139 -6.60 36.77 1.67
C TRP A 139 -5.42 37.74 1.47
N ASP A 140 -5.67 39.05 1.58
CA ASP A 140 -4.64 40.09 1.45
C ASP A 140 -3.55 39.98 2.52
N ILE A 141 -3.89 39.53 3.72
CA ILE A 141 -2.89 39.27 4.78
C ILE A 141 -2.19 37.91 4.62
N GLY A 142 -2.55 37.10 3.62
CA GLY A 142 -1.91 35.83 3.29
C GLY A 142 -2.47 34.61 4.03
N LEU A 143 -3.69 34.67 4.53
CA LEU A 143 -4.40 33.52 5.09
C LEU A 143 -5.24 32.80 4.01
N GLU A 144 -5.01 31.50 3.85
CA GLU A 144 -5.86 30.65 3.00
C GLU A 144 -7.14 30.27 3.78
N VAL A 145 -8.19 31.03 3.55
CA VAL A 145 -9.47 30.87 4.28
C VAL A 145 -10.53 30.25 3.39
N GLY A 146 -11.01 29.06 3.81
CA GLY A 146 -12.29 28.49 3.37
C GLY A 146 -13.43 29.11 4.20
N HIS A 147 -14.47 29.63 3.55
CA HIS A 147 -15.57 30.26 4.28
C HIS A 147 -16.94 29.81 3.77
N SER A 148 -17.92 29.83 4.66
CA SER A 148 -19.33 29.70 4.34
C SER A 148 -20.15 30.69 5.15
N VAL A 149 -21.29 31.14 4.58
CA VAL A 149 -22.27 31.99 5.27
C VAL A 149 -23.58 31.22 5.27
N ARG A 150 -24.09 30.90 6.46
CA ARG A 150 -25.29 30.05 6.58
C ARG A 150 -26.15 30.47 7.75
N THR A 151 -27.45 30.26 7.62
CA THR A 151 -28.39 30.25 8.74
C THR A 151 -28.32 28.91 9.47
N VAL A 152 -28.97 28.80 10.62
CA VAL A 152 -29.11 27.55 11.36
C VAL A 152 -29.82 26.47 10.55
N GLU A 153 -30.87 26.88 9.82
CA GLU A 153 -31.66 26.00 8.96
C GLU A 153 -30.84 25.47 7.78
N GLU A 154 -30.06 26.32 7.13
CA GLU A 154 -29.16 25.92 6.04
C GLU A 154 -28.06 24.96 6.55
N CYS A 155 -27.50 25.20 7.74
CA CYS A 155 -26.56 24.27 8.36
C CYS A 155 -27.18 22.88 8.56
N ALA A 156 -28.44 22.81 8.99
CA ALA A 156 -29.11 21.52 9.16
C ALA A 156 -29.41 20.84 7.83
N GLN A 157 -29.91 21.58 6.83
CA GLN A 157 -30.22 21.04 5.50
C GLN A 157 -28.97 20.49 4.79
N GLU A 158 -27.90 21.26 4.76
CA GLU A 158 -26.63 20.84 4.15
C GLU A 158 -26.03 19.63 4.89
N SER A 159 -26.15 19.60 6.22
CA SER A 159 -25.68 18.45 7.02
C SER A 159 -26.47 17.18 6.75
N ILE A 160 -27.78 17.26 6.46
CA ILE A 160 -28.60 16.11 6.05
C ILE A 160 -28.11 15.58 4.70
N ALA A 161 -27.79 16.47 3.76
CA ALA A 161 -27.36 16.10 2.41
C ALA A 161 -25.95 15.49 2.37
N ASP A 162 -25.04 15.95 3.23
CA ASP A 162 -23.64 15.53 3.23
C ASP A 162 -23.10 15.32 4.67
N VAL A 163 -22.74 14.08 4.97
CA VAL A 163 -22.11 13.71 6.27
C VAL A 163 -20.78 14.43 6.50
N SER A 164 -20.10 14.90 5.44
CA SER A 164 -18.85 15.67 5.56
C SER A 164 -19.13 17.07 6.10
N VAL A 165 -20.21 17.71 5.68
CA VAL A 165 -20.68 18.97 6.26
C VAL A 165 -21.02 18.78 7.73
N MET A 166 -21.75 17.70 8.06
CA MET A 166 -22.08 17.37 9.44
C MET A 166 -20.81 17.22 10.30
N THR A 167 -19.78 16.50 9.82
CA THR A 167 -18.53 16.35 10.58
C THR A 167 -17.79 17.67 10.75
N THR A 168 -17.84 18.55 9.77
CA THR A 168 -17.23 19.89 9.84
C THR A 168 -17.94 20.75 10.89
N LEU A 169 -19.27 20.73 10.95
CA LEU A 169 -20.05 21.51 11.89
C LEU A 169 -20.08 20.93 13.31
N ILE A 170 -19.93 19.61 13.46
CA ILE A 170 -19.85 18.98 14.81
C ILE A 170 -18.62 19.47 15.58
N GLU A 171 -17.59 19.97 14.89
CA GLU A 171 -16.36 20.52 15.44
C GLU A 171 -16.40 22.06 15.61
N ALA A 172 -17.57 22.66 15.40
CA ALA A 172 -17.72 24.10 15.45
C ALA A 172 -17.36 24.70 16.82
N ARG A 173 -16.52 25.74 16.79
CA ARG A 173 -16.03 26.51 17.97
C ARG A 173 -16.24 27.99 17.74
N LEU A 174 -16.97 28.64 18.65
CA LEU A 174 -17.20 30.08 18.57
C LEU A 174 -15.87 30.85 18.71
N LEU A 175 -15.61 31.77 17.80
CA LEU A 175 -14.49 32.70 17.87
C LEU A 175 -14.95 34.07 18.38
N ALA A 176 -16.05 34.60 17.84
CA ALA A 176 -16.59 35.89 18.21
C ALA A 176 -18.08 35.97 17.80
N GLY A 177 -18.84 36.87 18.45
CA GLY A 177 -20.24 37.16 18.10
C GLY A 177 -21.26 36.38 18.96
N ASN A 178 -22.41 36.05 18.37
CA ASN A 178 -23.57 35.55 19.08
C ASN A 178 -23.45 34.06 19.50
N GLU A 179 -23.30 33.81 20.79
CA GLU A 179 -23.23 32.47 21.38
C GLU A 179 -24.56 31.70 21.31
N GLU A 180 -25.67 32.39 21.47
CA GLU A 180 -27.01 31.74 21.42
C GLU A 180 -27.28 31.17 20.03
N LEU A 181 -26.84 31.86 18.97
CA LEU A 181 -26.99 31.37 17.62
C LEU A 181 -26.20 30.08 17.37
N VAL A 182 -25.00 30.00 17.93
CA VAL A 182 -24.16 28.78 17.87
C VAL A 182 -24.79 27.64 18.71
N ALA A 183 -25.36 27.96 19.86
CA ALA A 183 -26.11 26.99 20.68
C ALA A 183 -27.33 26.45 19.93
N ALA A 184 -28.09 27.34 19.26
CA ALA A 184 -29.24 26.97 18.39
C ALA A 184 -28.79 26.01 17.26
N MET A 185 -27.70 26.33 16.59
CA MET A 185 -27.12 25.44 15.55
C MET A 185 -26.77 24.04 16.12
N ARG A 186 -26.12 23.98 17.30
CA ARG A 186 -25.80 22.69 17.93
C ARG A 186 -27.06 21.86 18.25
N VAL A 187 -28.12 22.52 18.70
CA VAL A 187 -29.44 21.87 18.95
C VAL A 187 -30.07 21.38 17.64
N ALA A 188 -30.01 22.19 16.57
CA ALA A 188 -30.55 21.84 15.26
C ALA A 188 -29.80 20.62 14.66
N LEU A 189 -28.49 20.50 14.93
CA LEU A 189 -27.64 19.40 14.47
C LEU A 189 -27.65 18.18 15.43
N GLY A 190 -28.53 18.19 16.44
CA GLY A 190 -28.63 17.10 17.43
C GLY A 190 -28.94 15.73 16.79
N PRO A 191 -28.58 14.61 17.47
CA PRO A 191 -28.77 13.25 16.95
C PRO A 191 -30.22 12.86 16.69
N ASP A 192 -31.18 13.57 17.30
CA ASP A 192 -32.60 13.34 17.09
C ASP A 192 -33.16 14.04 15.83
N ARG A 193 -32.38 14.90 15.18
CA ARG A 193 -32.80 15.73 14.03
C ARG A 193 -32.01 15.47 12.77
N VAL A 194 -30.69 15.35 12.88
CA VAL A 194 -29.77 15.20 11.75
C VAL A 194 -28.86 14.02 12.03
N TRP A 195 -28.78 13.07 11.14
CA TRP A 195 -27.93 11.88 11.27
C TRP A 195 -28.04 11.20 12.64
N PRO A 196 -29.08 10.40 12.91
CA PRO A 196 -29.14 9.58 14.12
C PRO A 196 -27.84 8.78 14.30
N VAL A 197 -27.53 8.43 15.54
CA VAL A 197 -26.23 7.84 15.92
C VAL A 197 -25.85 6.64 15.06
N LYS A 198 -26.83 5.76 14.77
CA LYS A 198 -26.61 4.54 13.98
C LYS A 198 -26.26 4.88 12.53
N GLU A 199 -27.09 5.72 11.89
CA GLU A 199 -26.92 6.12 10.48
C GLU A 199 -25.60 6.90 10.30
N PHE A 200 -25.24 7.76 11.26
CA PHE A 200 -23.97 8.47 11.26
C PHE A 200 -22.78 7.50 11.35
N PHE A 201 -22.84 6.54 12.26
CA PHE A 201 -21.81 5.52 12.42
C PHE A 201 -21.62 4.69 11.13
N GLU A 202 -22.74 4.21 10.56
CA GLU A 202 -22.70 3.41 9.30
C GLU A 202 -22.15 4.24 8.12
N ALA A 203 -22.53 5.53 8.01
CA ALA A 203 -22.02 6.43 6.98
C ALA A 203 -20.52 6.66 7.14
N LYS A 204 -20.03 6.87 8.36
CA LYS A 204 -18.59 7.11 8.64
C LYS A 204 -17.74 5.87 8.42
N VAL A 205 -18.25 4.69 8.76
CA VAL A 205 -17.56 3.42 8.47
C VAL A 205 -17.48 3.19 6.95
N ARG A 206 -18.56 3.48 6.21
CA ARG A 206 -18.58 3.39 4.74
C ARG A 206 -17.57 4.35 4.11
N GLU A 207 -17.60 5.63 4.50
CA GLU A 207 -16.63 6.64 4.03
C GLU A 207 -15.18 6.20 4.27
N GLN A 208 -14.89 5.65 5.47
CA GLN A 208 -13.57 5.13 5.79
C GLN A 208 -13.18 3.97 4.90
N THR A 209 -14.08 3.01 4.70
CA THR A 209 -13.84 1.85 3.82
C THR A 209 -13.55 2.30 2.38
N GLU A 210 -14.37 3.20 1.82
CA GLU A 210 -14.17 3.72 0.47
C GLU A 210 -12.84 4.49 0.33
N ARG A 211 -12.43 5.22 1.37
CA ARG A 211 -11.16 5.92 1.42
C ARG A 211 -9.97 4.97 1.47
N HIS A 212 -10.06 3.87 2.25
CA HIS A 212 -9.04 2.85 2.32
C HIS A 212 -8.91 2.09 0.99
N VAL A 213 -10.01 1.76 0.31
CA VAL A 213 -10.00 1.13 -1.02
C VAL A 213 -9.29 2.01 -2.04
N LYS A 214 -9.50 3.33 -2.03
CA LYS A 214 -8.76 4.28 -2.90
C LYS A 214 -7.24 4.31 -2.62
N ALA A 215 -6.82 3.92 -1.43
CA ALA A 215 -5.42 3.76 -1.04
C ALA A 215 -4.90 2.31 -1.27
N ASN A 216 -5.58 1.51 -2.12
CA ASN A 216 -5.31 0.08 -2.36
C ASN A 216 -5.44 -0.80 -1.11
N ASP A 217 -6.26 -0.38 -0.16
CA ASP A 217 -6.53 -1.10 1.10
C ASP A 217 -5.26 -1.42 1.90
N THR A 218 -4.23 -0.58 1.76
CA THR A 218 -2.95 -0.78 2.43
C THR A 218 -2.40 0.50 3.07
N ALA A 219 -2.01 0.38 4.33
CA ALA A 219 -1.22 1.40 5.03
C ALA A 219 0.25 1.43 4.56
N TYR A 220 0.67 0.45 3.74
CA TYR A 220 2.07 0.16 3.44
C TYR A 220 2.52 0.65 2.07
N ASN A 221 1.79 1.57 1.46
CA ASN A 221 2.22 2.26 0.25
C ASN A 221 3.50 3.07 0.54
N LEU A 222 4.54 2.98 -0.30
CA LEU A 222 5.82 3.66 -0.07
C LEU A 222 5.74 5.19 -0.10
N GLU A 223 4.73 5.76 -0.71
CA GLU A 223 4.43 7.20 -0.67
C GLU A 223 3.06 7.46 -0.01
N PRO A 224 2.92 7.18 1.30
CA PRO A 224 1.64 7.24 1.98
C PRO A 224 1.16 8.67 2.20
N ASN A 225 -0.17 8.82 2.32
CA ASN A 225 -0.79 10.07 2.77
C ASN A 225 -1.00 10.03 4.29
N VAL A 226 -0.31 10.91 5.02
CA VAL A 226 -0.32 10.97 6.49
C VAL A 226 -1.71 11.31 7.06
N LYS A 227 -2.51 12.08 6.31
CA LYS A 227 -3.84 12.53 6.74
C LYS A 227 -4.92 11.50 6.40
N THR A 228 -4.98 11.04 5.15
CA THR A 228 -6.10 10.26 4.62
C THR A 228 -5.79 8.80 4.35
N GLY A 229 -4.54 8.37 4.40
CA GLY A 229 -4.15 6.95 4.28
C GLY A 229 -4.69 6.11 5.44
N PRO A 230 -4.78 4.77 5.27
CA PRO A 230 -5.13 3.86 6.36
C PRO A 230 -4.17 4.02 7.55
N GLY A 231 -4.72 4.07 8.76
CA GLY A 231 -3.94 4.38 9.98
C GLY A 231 -3.47 5.83 10.10
N GLY A 232 -3.92 6.73 9.21
CA GLY A 232 -3.59 8.15 9.25
C GLY A 232 -4.49 8.96 10.18
N LEU A 233 -4.26 10.28 10.21
CA LEU A 233 -4.98 11.21 11.11
C LEU A 233 -6.50 11.17 10.93
N ARG A 234 -7.01 10.86 9.72
CA ARG A 234 -8.45 10.79 9.46
C ARG A 234 -9.11 9.62 10.18
N ASP A 235 -8.40 8.54 10.44
CA ASP A 235 -8.94 7.40 11.20
C ASP A 235 -9.11 7.77 12.67
N ILE A 236 -8.16 8.49 13.26
CA ILE A 236 -8.27 9.06 14.62
C ILE A 236 -9.45 10.04 14.70
N GLN A 237 -9.61 10.90 13.69
CA GLN A 237 -10.73 11.84 13.62
C GLN A 237 -12.08 11.13 13.49
N THR A 238 -12.15 10.03 12.72
CA THR A 238 -13.37 9.22 12.60
C THR A 238 -13.82 8.67 13.96
N ILE A 239 -12.88 8.15 14.76
CA ILE A 239 -13.13 7.71 16.13
C ILE A 239 -13.70 8.86 16.97
N ALA A 240 -13.05 10.04 16.93
CA ALA A 240 -13.47 11.21 17.70
C ALA A 240 -14.88 11.70 17.30
N TRP A 241 -15.21 11.71 16.01
CA TRP A 241 -16.54 12.11 15.52
C TRP A 241 -17.64 11.14 15.96
N VAL A 242 -17.38 9.82 15.87
CA VAL A 242 -18.32 8.79 16.34
C VAL A 242 -18.52 8.90 17.86
N ALA A 243 -17.41 9.09 18.61
CA ALA A 243 -17.47 9.29 20.05
C ALA A 243 -18.30 10.54 20.45
N LYS A 244 -18.05 11.66 19.77
CA LYS A 244 -18.78 12.91 19.99
C LYS A 244 -20.26 12.76 19.67
N ARG A 245 -20.58 12.07 18.56
CA ARG A 245 -21.96 11.82 18.14
C ARG A 245 -22.72 10.90 19.09
N HIS A 246 -22.07 9.84 19.57
CA HIS A 246 -22.69 8.83 20.42
C HIS A 246 -22.78 9.25 21.90
N PHE A 247 -21.72 9.89 22.42
CA PHE A 247 -21.60 10.21 23.85
C PHE A 247 -21.71 11.70 24.17
N GLY A 248 -21.70 12.59 23.18
CA GLY A 248 -21.53 14.02 23.40
C GLY A 248 -20.16 14.41 23.96
N SER A 249 -19.14 13.52 23.86
CA SER A 249 -17.82 13.76 24.43
C SER A 249 -16.95 14.57 23.47
N ASP A 250 -16.40 15.67 23.96
CA ASP A 250 -15.53 16.55 23.17
C ASP A 250 -14.08 16.05 23.08
N THR A 251 -13.71 15.05 23.89
CA THR A 251 -12.33 14.54 23.96
C THR A 251 -12.28 13.02 23.93
N LEU A 252 -11.15 12.48 23.44
CA LEU A 252 -10.88 11.03 23.49
C LEU A 252 -10.71 10.50 24.92
N ASP A 253 -10.38 11.37 25.90
CA ASP A 253 -10.29 11.01 27.31
C ASP A 253 -11.64 10.53 27.87
N GLY A 254 -12.74 11.07 27.35
CA GLY A 254 -14.09 10.62 27.69
C GLY A 254 -14.38 9.16 27.32
N LEU A 255 -13.62 8.58 26.40
CA LEU A 255 -13.71 7.15 26.06
C LEU A 255 -13.15 6.24 27.16
N VAL A 256 -12.17 6.71 27.94
CA VAL A 256 -11.61 5.96 29.08
C VAL A 256 -12.63 5.84 30.22
N THR A 257 -13.26 6.93 30.57
CA THR A 257 -14.29 6.93 31.63
C THR A 257 -15.49 6.06 31.30
N ARG A 258 -15.74 5.81 30.01
CA ARG A 258 -16.85 4.97 29.53
C ARG A 258 -16.41 3.53 29.19
N GLY A 259 -15.15 3.17 29.45
CA GLY A 259 -14.61 1.81 29.20
C GLY A 259 -14.34 1.46 27.73
N PHE A 260 -14.45 2.43 26.81
CA PHE A 260 -14.14 2.24 25.37
C PHE A 260 -12.64 2.20 25.11
N LEU A 261 -11.83 2.88 25.91
CA LEU A 261 -10.37 2.81 25.89
C LEU A 261 -9.85 2.50 27.29
N SER A 262 -8.78 1.73 27.37
CA SER A 262 -7.92 1.73 28.55
C SER A 262 -7.00 2.96 28.53
N SER A 263 -6.48 3.35 29.71
CA SER A 263 -5.51 4.45 29.78
C SER A 263 -4.23 4.18 28.95
N ALA A 264 -3.83 2.91 28.81
CA ALA A 264 -2.70 2.52 27.98
C ALA A 264 -3.00 2.69 26.47
N GLU A 265 -4.18 2.26 26.03
CA GLU A 265 -4.63 2.44 24.64
C GLU A 265 -4.76 3.92 24.28
N LEU A 266 -5.29 4.76 25.19
CA LEU A 266 -5.36 6.20 24.98
C LEU A 266 -3.97 6.82 24.85
N ARG A 267 -3.01 6.44 25.73
CA ARG A 267 -1.63 6.93 25.61
C ARG A 267 -1.00 6.56 24.26
N ARG A 268 -1.15 5.30 23.82
CA ARG A 268 -0.67 4.85 22.50
C ARG A 268 -1.30 5.66 21.38
N LEU A 269 -2.60 5.90 21.42
CA LEU A 269 -3.31 6.69 20.40
C LEU A 269 -2.81 8.14 20.34
N LYS A 270 -2.62 8.79 21.52
CA LYS A 270 -2.07 10.15 21.60
C LYS A 270 -0.62 10.22 21.12
N GLN A 271 0.23 9.25 21.46
CA GLN A 271 1.60 9.16 20.97
C GLN A 271 1.65 8.99 19.44
N ALA A 272 0.80 8.11 18.89
CA ALA A 272 0.69 7.93 17.45
C ALA A 272 0.21 9.22 16.75
N GLN A 273 -0.77 9.91 17.31
CA GLN A 273 -1.24 11.21 16.80
C GLN A 273 -0.11 12.25 16.79
N ALA A 274 0.67 12.34 17.88
CA ALA A 274 1.80 13.27 17.97
C ALA A 274 2.87 12.97 16.89
N ILE A 275 3.21 11.69 16.67
CA ILE A 275 4.14 11.31 15.60
C ILE A 275 3.58 11.71 14.22
N LEU A 276 2.32 11.42 13.92
CA LEU A 276 1.69 11.80 12.66
C LEU A 276 1.60 13.33 12.49
N TRP A 277 1.35 14.07 13.56
CA TRP A 277 1.41 15.54 13.55
C TRP A 277 2.83 16.04 13.29
N LYS A 278 3.85 15.48 13.96
CA LYS A 278 5.26 15.82 13.71
C LYS A 278 5.65 15.63 12.26
N VAL A 279 5.26 14.50 11.68
CA VAL A 279 5.51 14.20 10.25
C VAL A 279 4.79 15.20 9.34
N ARG A 280 3.51 15.47 9.58
CA ARG A 280 2.71 16.41 8.78
C ARG A 280 3.22 17.84 8.91
N PHE A 281 3.58 18.26 10.12
CA PHE A 281 4.16 19.59 10.37
C PHE A 281 5.49 19.75 9.62
N GLY A 282 6.37 18.74 9.74
CA GLY A 282 7.63 18.69 9.03
C GLY A 282 7.46 18.72 7.50
N LEU A 283 6.47 18.01 6.94
CA LEU A 283 6.13 18.10 5.52
C LEU A 283 5.81 19.53 5.10
N HIS A 284 4.97 20.23 5.85
CA HIS A 284 4.63 21.64 5.56
C HIS A 284 5.84 22.56 5.68
N VAL A 285 6.72 22.34 6.66
CA VAL A 285 7.96 23.11 6.84
C VAL A 285 8.93 22.89 5.68
N VAL A 286 9.12 21.63 5.26
CA VAL A 286 10.08 21.26 4.21
C VAL A 286 9.60 21.69 2.81
N THR A 287 8.28 21.63 2.56
CA THR A 287 7.71 21.93 1.24
C THR A 287 7.28 23.39 1.09
N GLY A 288 7.07 24.11 2.20
CA GLY A 288 6.53 25.47 2.21
C GLY A 288 5.09 25.58 1.72
N ARG A 289 4.37 24.43 1.62
CA ARG A 289 2.99 24.34 1.13
C ARG A 289 2.22 23.24 1.85
N ARG A 290 0.91 23.21 1.64
CA ARG A 290 0.09 22.11 2.07
C ARG A 290 0.49 20.82 1.32
N GLU A 291 1.07 19.88 2.04
CA GLU A 291 1.46 18.57 1.54
C GLU A 291 1.20 17.51 2.60
N ASP A 292 0.43 16.50 2.24
CA ASP A 292 0.06 15.40 3.13
C ASP A 292 0.65 14.06 2.64
N ARG A 293 1.33 14.00 1.47
CA ARG A 293 1.99 12.80 0.94
C ARG A 293 3.48 12.79 1.28
N LEU A 294 3.90 11.67 1.82
CA LEU A 294 5.30 11.36 2.07
C LEU A 294 5.96 10.85 0.78
N LEU A 295 6.21 11.75 -0.19
CA LEU A 295 6.97 11.44 -1.40
C LEU A 295 8.42 11.08 -1.03
N PHE A 296 9.09 10.26 -1.84
CA PHE A 296 10.47 9.80 -1.57
C PHE A 296 11.43 10.94 -1.22
N ASP A 297 11.41 12.04 -1.98
CA ASP A 297 12.28 13.20 -1.73
C ASP A 297 11.98 13.87 -0.38
N HIS A 298 10.73 13.83 0.07
CA HIS A 298 10.33 14.39 1.36
C HIS A 298 10.71 13.48 2.52
N GLN A 299 10.66 12.15 2.32
CA GLN A 299 11.09 11.16 3.32
C GLN A 299 12.57 11.36 3.70
N ILE A 300 13.46 11.54 2.71
CA ILE A 300 14.90 11.79 2.96
C ILE A 300 15.08 13.06 3.80
N LYS A 301 14.46 14.17 3.37
CA LYS A 301 14.58 15.45 4.06
C LYS A 301 14.04 15.39 5.49
N LEU A 302 12.92 14.70 5.70
CA LEU A 302 12.33 14.53 7.02
C LEU A 302 13.18 13.62 7.92
N ALA A 303 13.74 12.54 7.39
CA ALA A 303 14.66 11.68 8.14
C ALA A 303 15.85 12.49 8.67
N GLN A 304 16.46 13.30 7.81
CA GLN A 304 17.55 14.21 8.20
C GLN A 304 17.10 15.26 9.23
N THR A 305 15.94 15.91 9.03
CA THR A 305 15.39 16.91 9.95
C THR A 305 15.09 16.30 11.33
N PHE A 306 14.72 15.03 11.39
CA PHE A 306 14.43 14.31 12.64
C PHE A 306 15.65 13.63 13.27
N GLY A 307 16.86 13.87 12.75
CA GLY A 307 18.12 13.40 13.32
C GLY A 307 18.41 11.91 13.06
N TYR A 308 17.75 11.28 12.06
CA TYR A 308 18.12 9.91 11.68
C TYR A 308 19.42 9.92 10.87
N GLU A 309 20.29 8.95 11.15
CA GLU A 309 21.57 8.75 10.47
C GLU A 309 21.64 7.35 9.83
N ASP A 310 22.42 7.25 8.75
CA ASP A 310 22.66 5.96 8.10
C ASP A 310 23.43 5.04 9.03
N ALA A 311 22.94 3.81 9.19
CA ALA A 311 23.61 2.73 9.91
C ALA A 311 24.18 1.71 8.93
N SER A 312 24.99 0.74 9.42
CA SER A 312 25.72 -0.23 8.58
C SER A 312 24.85 -1.00 7.57
N TYR A 313 23.56 -1.21 7.89
CA TYR A 313 22.66 -2.06 7.08
C TYR A 313 21.28 -1.43 6.87
N THR A 314 21.09 -0.14 7.20
CA THR A 314 19.81 0.53 7.04
C THR A 314 20.02 2.03 6.87
N LEU A 315 19.35 2.62 5.91
CA LEU A 315 19.41 4.05 5.65
C LEU A 315 18.60 4.83 6.69
N ALA A 316 18.97 6.09 6.93
CA ALA A 316 18.22 7.00 7.78
C ALA A 316 16.73 7.06 7.41
N VAL A 317 16.45 7.17 6.12
CA VAL A 317 15.09 7.19 5.59
C VAL A 317 14.31 5.89 5.87
N GLU A 318 14.97 4.73 5.82
CA GLU A 318 14.33 3.44 6.12
C GLU A 318 13.97 3.33 7.60
N GLN A 319 14.84 3.80 8.50
CA GLN A 319 14.58 3.83 9.94
C GLN A 319 13.40 4.76 10.27
N PHE A 320 13.38 5.95 9.70
CA PHE A 320 12.27 6.91 9.85
C PHE A 320 10.95 6.30 9.38
N MET A 321 10.94 5.75 8.17
CA MET A 321 9.74 5.17 7.57
C MET A 321 9.27 3.91 8.31
N GLN A 322 10.17 3.09 8.85
CA GLN A 322 9.79 1.96 9.70
C GLN A 322 9.03 2.42 10.95
N ARG A 323 9.50 3.50 11.60
CA ARG A 323 8.76 4.09 12.74
C ARG A 323 7.40 4.62 12.30
N TYR A 324 7.32 5.28 11.15
CA TYR A 324 6.06 5.76 10.58
C TYR A 324 5.07 4.60 10.35
N TYR A 325 5.51 3.53 9.66
CA TYR A 325 4.63 2.39 9.37
C TYR A 325 4.15 1.67 10.63
N ARG A 326 5.02 1.47 11.61
CA ARG A 326 4.61 0.91 12.91
C ARG A 326 3.58 1.80 13.61
N THR A 327 3.72 3.11 13.50
CA THR A 327 2.74 4.06 14.05
C THR A 327 1.37 3.94 13.37
N VAL A 328 1.32 3.88 12.04
CA VAL A 328 0.04 3.72 11.33
C VAL A 328 -0.59 2.35 11.54
N MET A 329 0.20 1.30 11.78
CA MET A 329 -0.31 -0.01 12.21
C MET A 329 -0.99 0.06 13.58
N ASP A 330 -0.37 0.73 14.55
CA ASP A 330 -0.96 0.93 15.88
C ASP A 330 -2.29 1.69 15.82
N VAL A 331 -2.34 2.76 15.00
CA VAL A 331 -3.59 3.50 14.78
C VAL A 331 -4.64 2.61 14.11
N SER A 332 -4.27 1.83 13.09
CA SER A 332 -5.19 0.93 12.38
C SER A 332 -5.79 -0.11 13.32
N LEU A 333 -4.97 -0.72 14.19
CA LEU A 333 -5.43 -1.69 15.18
C LEU A 333 -6.40 -1.07 16.19
N LEU A 334 -6.03 0.11 16.75
CA LEU A 334 -6.89 0.81 17.70
C LEU A 334 -8.18 1.31 17.06
N ASN A 335 -8.12 1.73 15.80
CA ASN A 335 -9.30 2.12 15.01
C ASN A 335 -10.25 0.94 14.80
N GLU A 336 -9.73 -0.22 14.37
CA GLU A 336 -10.52 -1.45 14.22
C GLU A 336 -11.20 -1.83 15.55
N LEU A 337 -10.44 -1.84 16.65
CA LEU A 337 -10.93 -2.13 17.99
C LEU A 337 -12.08 -1.19 18.40
N LEU A 338 -11.88 0.11 18.24
CA LEU A 338 -12.85 1.12 18.64
C LEU A 338 -14.11 1.11 17.78
N LEU A 339 -13.97 0.96 16.48
CA LEU A 339 -15.11 0.83 15.57
C LEU A 339 -15.91 -0.44 15.88
N GLN A 340 -15.26 -1.53 16.28
CA GLN A 340 -15.95 -2.74 16.73
C GLN A 340 -16.71 -2.51 18.03
N LEU A 341 -16.12 -1.82 19.02
CA LEU A 341 -16.80 -1.44 20.25
C LEU A 341 -18.02 -0.53 20.02
N PHE A 342 -17.86 0.48 19.14
CA PHE A 342 -18.98 1.35 18.74
C PHE A 342 -20.08 0.55 18.04
N ARG A 343 -19.73 -0.38 17.15
CA ARG A 343 -20.70 -1.26 16.49
C ARG A 343 -21.49 -2.07 17.51
N GLU A 344 -20.79 -2.66 18.48
CA GLU A 344 -21.42 -3.42 19.57
C GLU A 344 -22.35 -2.57 20.44
N ALA A 345 -21.97 -1.33 20.74
CA ALA A 345 -22.76 -0.43 21.57
C ALA A 345 -23.94 0.22 20.83
N ILE A 346 -23.74 0.63 19.58
CA ILE A 346 -24.74 1.40 18.81
C ILE A 346 -25.80 0.47 18.20
N LEU A 347 -25.38 -0.69 17.67
CA LEU A 347 -26.32 -1.59 17.00
C LEU A 347 -27.13 -2.46 17.95
N ASN A 348 -26.75 -2.50 19.25
CA ASN A 348 -27.48 -3.20 20.32
C ASN A 348 -28.02 -4.59 19.92
N GLN A 349 -27.26 -5.33 19.10
CA GLN A 349 -27.63 -6.68 18.71
C GLN A 349 -27.45 -7.61 19.92
N THR A 350 -28.52 -8.23 20.34
CA THR A 350 -28.58 -9.07 21.55
C THR A 350 -28.76 -10.54 21.23
N ASP A 351 -28.25 -11.02 20.08
CA ASP A 351 -28.34 -12.42 19.75
C ASP A 351 -27.64 -13.28 20.82
N PRO A 352 -28.25 -14.39 21.22
CA PRO A 352 -27.62 -15.30 22.17
C PRO A 352 -26.33 -15.87 21.54
N PRO A 353 -25.27 -16.04 22.34
CA PRO A 353 -24.03 -16.59 21.83
C PRO A 353 -24.21 -18.02 21.34
N ARG A 354 -23.71 -18.34 20.14
CA ARG A 354 -23.66 -19.70 19.59
C ARG A 354 -22.29 -20.30 19.92
N PRO A 355 -22.20 -21.32 20.76
CA PRO A 355 -20.94 -22.00 21.05
C PRO A 355 -20.34 -22.62 19.78
N LEU A 356 -19.05 -22.45 19.56
CA LEU A 356 -18.27 -23.14 18.53
C LEU A 356 -17.49 -24.31 19.14
N ASN A 357 -16.91 -24.06 20.31
CA ASN A 357 -16.25 -25.08 21.14
C ASN A 357 -16.23 -24.59 22.62
N PRO A 358 -15.65 -25.31 23.57
CA PRO A 358 -15.62 -24.89 24.98
C PRO A 358 -14.88 -23.54 25.24
N ARG A 359 -14.14 -23.03 24.28
CA ARG A 359 -13.29 -21.86 24.41
C ARG A 359 -13.80 -20.65 23.65
N PHE A 360 -14.49 -20.86 22.54
CA PHE A 360 -14.95 -19.82 21.64
C PHE A 360 -16.43 -19.97 21.29
N GLN A 361 -17.06 -18.84 21.07
CA GLN A 361 -18.45 -18.73 20.64
C GLN A 361 -18.57 -17.65 19.54
N MET A 362 -19.63 -17.69 18.78
CA MET A 362 -20.00 -16.62 17.87
C MET A 362 -21.12 -15.79 18.51
N ARG A 363 -20.94 -14.45 18.48
CA ARG A 363 -22.00 -13.51 18.89
C ARG A 363 -22.06 -12.39 17.84
N ASN A 364 -23.25 -12.13 17.32
CA ASN A 364 -23.53 -11.08 16.35
C ASN A 364 -22.56 -11.14 15.14
N GLY A 365 -22.31 -12.35 14.61
CA GLY A 365 -21.39 -12.55 13.48
C GLY A 365 -19.90 -12.34 13.77
N SER A 366 -19.52 -12.20 15.06
CA SER A 366 -18.13 -12.03 15.47
C SER A 366 -17.68 -13.15 16.42
N LEU A 367 -16.40 -13.56 16.29
CA LEU A 367 -15.78 -14.55 17.18
C LEU A 367 -15.53 -13.93 18.56
N GLU A 368 -15.96 -14.62 19.59
CA GLU A 368 -15.83 -14.20 20.99
C GLU A 368 -15.17 -15.31 21.82
N ALA A 369 -14.17 -14.97 22.61
CA ALA A 369 -13.66 -15.85 23.67
C ALA A 369 -14.71 -15.96 24.78
N VAL A 370 -14.95 -17.18 25.30
CA VAL A 370 -15.94 -17.42 26.33
C VAL A 370 -15.60 -16.68 27.64
N ASN A 371 -14.32 -16.49 27.92
CA ASN A 371 -13.81 -15.63 28.97
C ASN A 371 -12.43 -15.07 28.62
N ASP A 372 -12.02 -13.98 29.27
CA ASP A 372 -10.76 -13.26 28.96
C ASP A 372 -9.50 -14.05 29.37
N ASP A 373 -9.60 -15.01 30.30
CA ASP A 373 -8.46 -15.78 30.80
C ASP A 373 -8.08 -16.96 29.91
N ILE A 374 -8.83 -17.21 28.85
CA ILE A 374 -8.67 -18.41 28.04
C ILE A 374 -7.29 -18.51 27.40
N PHE A 375 -6.73 -17.37 26.99
CA PHE A 375 -5.40 -17.30 26.36
C PHE A 375 -4.29 -17.64 27.37
N VAL A 376 -4.45 -17.24 28.63
CA VAL A 376 -3.50 -17.56 29.71
C VAL A 376 -3.61 -19.02 30.10
N ARG A 377 -4.83 -19.54 30.24
CA ARG A 377 -5.06 -20.96 30.63
C ARG A 377 -4.69 -21.93 29.49
N THR A 378 -4.88 -21.53 28.26
CA THR A 378 -4.65 -22.37 27.08
C THR A 378 -3.99 -21.55 25.98
N PRO A 379 -2.66 -21.30 26.06
CA PRO A 379 -1.98 -20.40 25.13
C PRO A 379 -2.18 -20.75 23.63
N SER A 380 -2.38 -22.04 23.31
CA SER A 380 -2.68 -22.47 21.93
C SER A 380 -3.90 -21.78 21.29
N THR A 381 -4.79 -21.20 22.11
CA THR A 381 -5.97 -20.44 21.63
C THR A 381 -5.57 -19.18 20.88
N LEU A 382 -4.34 -18.67 21.05
CA LEU A 382 -3.80 -17.56 20.27
C LEU A 382 -3.63 -17.91 18.77
N LEU A 383 -3.49 -19.20 18.42
CA LEU A 383 -3.47 -19.69 17.04
C LEU A 383 -4.82 -20.31 16.65
N GLU A 384 -5.49 -21.02 17.58
CA GLU A 384 -6.80 -21.65 17.33
C GLU A 384 -7.87 -20.64 16.88
N LEU A 385 -7.79 -19.39 17.37
CA LEU A 385 -8.67 -18.29 16.95
C LEU A 385 -8.71 -18.14 15.42
N PHE A 386 -7.55 -18.16 14.76
CA PHE A 386 -7.45 -17.99 13.31
C PHE A 386 -7.94 -19.22 12.54
N VAL A 387 -7.71 -20.42 13.06
CA VAL A 387 -8.27 -21.66 12.51
C VAL A 387 -9.80 -21.63 12.53
N LEU A 388 -10.38 -21.18 13.65
CA LEU A 388 -11.84 -21.07 13.78
C LEU A 388 -12.43 -20.04 12.81
N LEU A 389 -11.75 -18.92 12.56
CA LEU A 389 -12.19 -17.95 11.57
C LEU A 389 -12.18 -18.50 10.14
N GLN A 390 -11.21 -19.34 9.81
CA GLN A 390 -11.17 -20.03 8.51
C GLN A 390 -12.25 -21.11 8.35
N GLN A 391 -12.58 -21.80 9.45
CA GLN A 391 -13.57 -22.88 9.47
C GLN A 391 -15.02 -22.36 9.49
N ASN A 392 -15.23 -21.08 9.85
CA ASN A 392 -16.57 -20.49 9.98
C ASN A 392 -16.66 -19.20 9.14
N PRO A 393 -16.88 -19.32 7.82
CA PRO A 393 -16.88 -18.18 6.89
C PRO A 393 -18.00 -17.15 7.14
N GLU A 394 -19.02 -17.51 7.93
CA GLU A 394 -20.07 -16.60 8.38
C GLU A 394 -19.58 -15.62 9.46
N ILE A 395 -18.40 -15.85 10.04
CA ILE A 395 -17.80 -14.96 11.04
C ILE A 395 -17.05 -13.83 10.34
N ASN A 396 -17.53 -12.60 10.50
CA ASN A 396 -17.02 -11.43 9.79
C ASN A 396 -15.89 -10.71 10.56
N GLY A 397 -15.62 -11.05 11.82
CA GLY A 397 -14.63 -10.37 12.65
C GLY A 397 -14.41 -11.00 14.01
N VAL A 398 -13.64 -10.32 14.83
CA VAL A 398 -13.35 -10.70 16.23
C VAL A 398 -13.92 -9.63 17.14
N ARG A 399 -14.57 -10.03 18.24
CA ARG A 399 -15.09 -9.07 19.22
C ARG A 399 -13.95 -8.29 19.88
N ALA A 400 -14.25 -7.04 20.21
CA ALA A 400 -13.28 -6.13 20.80
C ALA A 400 -12.69 -6.64 22.13
N SER A 401 -13.49 -7.29 22.98
CA SER A 401 -13.01 -7.94 24.21
C SER A 401 -11.96 -9.02 23.90
N THR A 402 -12.21 -9.84 22.89
CA THR A 402 -11.30 -10.90 22.44
C THR A 402 -10.03 -10.33 21.83
N MET A 403 -10.12 -9.29 21.01
CA MET A 403 -8.95 -8.58 20.46
C MET A 403 -8.04 -8.05 21.58
N ARG A 404 -8.63 -7.44 22.61
CA ARG A 404 -7.90 -6.97 23.80
C ARG A 404 -7.25 -8.12 24.58
N ALA A 405 -7.97 -9.22 24.74
CA ALA A 405 -7.44 -10.40 25.44
C ALA A 405 -6.25 -10.98 24.66
N VAL A 406 -6.31 -11.06 23.32
CA VAL A 406 -5.16 -11.44 22.46
C VAL A 406 -4.00 -10.46 22.70
N ALA A 407 -4.22 -9.15 22.58
CA ALA A 407 -3.16 -8.14 22.73
C ALA A 407 -2.47 -8.22 24.11
N ARG A 408 -3.25 -8.44 25.18
CA ARG A 408 -2.71 -8.62 26.55
C ARG A 408 -1.96 -9.95 26.73
N SER A 409 -2.15 -10.91 25.85
CA SER A 409 -1.59 -12.27 25.95
C SER A 409 -0.44 -12.54 24.98
N LEU A 410 -0.02 -11.55 24.18
CA LEU A 410 1.06 -11.72 23.18
C LEU A 410 2.40 -12.14 23.81
N TRP A 411 2.64 -11.77 25.05
CA TRP A 411 3.84 -12.17 25.79
C TRP A 411 3.97 -13.69 26.00
N LEU A 412 2.83 -14.42 25.94
CA LEU A 412 2.82 -15.89 26.02
C LEU A 412 3.44 -16.57 24.78
N ILE A 413 3.61 -15.83 23.67
CA ILE A 413 4.27 -16.33 22.47
C ILE A 413 5.77 -16.15 22.66
N ASP A 414 6.33 -16.92 23.56
CA ASP A 414 7.75 -17.03 23.89
C ASP A 414 8.41 -18.22 23.18
N GLU A 415 9.60 -18.59 23.59
CA GLU A 415 10.35 -19.71 23.00
C GLU A 415 9.65 -21.05 23.25
N GLU A 416 9.14 -21.29 24.47
CA GLU A 416 8.43 -22.53 24.80
C GLU A 416 7.16 -22.67 23.95
N PHE A 417 6.42 -21.56 23.75
CA PHE A 417 5.27 -21.54 22.87
C PHE A 417 5.66 -21.93 21.44
N ARG A 418 6.73 -21.33 20.90
CA ARG A 418 7.18 -21.58 19.52
C ARG A 418 7.64 -23.01 19.30
N GLN A 419 8.20 -23.67 20.29
CA GLN A 419 8.70 -25.05 20.22
C GLN A 419 7.63 -26.11 20.46
N ASN A 420 6.39 -25.72 20.78
CA ASN A 420 5.33 -26.66 21.13
C ASN A 420 4.70 -27.32 19.87
N PRO A 421 4.75 -28.67 19.73
CA PRO A 421 4.21 -29.37 18.55
C PRO A 421 2.72 -29.15 18.28
N ARG A 422 1.92 -28.80 19.31
CA ARG A 422 0.52 -28.45 19.12
C ARG A 422 0.37 -27.13 18.38
N HIS A 423 1.21 -26.15 18.71
CA HIS A 423 1.20 -24.84 18.05
C HIS A 423 1.71 -24.93 16.61
N HIS A 424 2.70 -25.79 16.36
CA HIS A 424 3.17 -26.11 14.99
C HIS A 424 2.03 -26.63 14.12
N ARG A 425 1.26 -27.59 14.63
CA ARG A 425 0.10 -28.15 13.89
C ARG A 425 -0.95 -27.08 13.58
N LEU A 426 -1.28 -26.22 14.55
CA LEU A 426 -2.24 -25.13 14.34
C LEU A 426 -1.77 -24.13 13.27
N PHE A 427 -0.48 -23.76 13.31
CA PHE A 427 0.09 -22.85 12.31
C PHE A 427 0.08 -23.46 10.90
N LEU A 428 0.47 -24.73 10.78
CA LEU A 428 0.39 -25.44 9.50
C LEU A 428 -1.06 -25.65 9.03
N GLU A 429 -2.01 -25.83 9.95
CA GLU A 429 -3.44 -25.90 9.63
C GLU A 429 -3.92 -24.59 9.03
N ILE A 430 -3.50 -23.43 9.56
CA ILE A 430 -3.78 -22.11 8.98
C ILE A 430 -3.27 -22.03 7.54
N LEU A 431 -2.06 -22.49 7.26
CA LEU A 431 -1.48 -22.44 5.90
C LEU A 431 -2.14 -23.45 4.94
N ARG A 432 -2.61 -24.59 5.42
CA ARG A 432 -3.25 -25.66 4.64
C ARG A 432 -4.74 -25.43 4.41
N ALA A 433 -5.32 -24.45 5.07
CA ALA A 433 -6.75 -24.19 4.97
C ALA A 433 -7.19 -23.93 3.51
N PRO A 434 -8.32 -24.48 3.08
CA PRO A 434 -8.81 -24.30 1.71
C PRO A 434 -9.26 -22.86 1.43
N VAL A 435 -9.54 -22.07 2.46
CA VAL A 435 -9.95 -20.67 2.37
C VAL A 435 -9.31 -19.84 3.48
N GLY A 436 -9.23 -18.53 3.30
CA GLY A 436 -8.87 -17.59 4.37
C GLY A 436 -7.37 -17.46 4.68
N VAL A 437 -6.45 -18.21 4.06
CA VAL A 437 -5.01 -18.18 4.39
C VAL A 437 -4.44 -16.74 4.42
N THR A 438 -4.64 -15.99 3.36
CA THR A 438 -4.12 -14.62 3.25
C THR A 438 -4.79 -13.68 4.27
N HIS A 439 -6.10 -13.84 4.45
CA HIS A 439 -6.86 -12.98 5.36
C HIS A 439 -6.40 -13.18 6.81
N GLU A 440 -6.21 -14.43 7.22
CA GLU A 440 -5.80 -14.72 8.59
C GLU A 440 -4.32 -14.41 8.84
N LEU A 441 -3.43 -14.60 7.89
CA LEU A 441 -2.03 -14.15 8.03
C LEU A 441 -1.93 -12.63 8.16
N ARG A 442 -2.73 -11.87 7.41
CA ARG A 442 -2.81 -10.40 7.57
C ARG A 442 -3.35 -10.01 8.94
N ARG A 443 -4.40 -10.69 9.41
CA ARG A 443 -4.95 -10.47 10.75
C ARG A 443 -3.95 -10.83 11.84
N MET A 444 -3.21 -11.95 11.70
CA MET A 444 -2.12 -12.31 12.61
C MET A 444 -1.03 -11.23 12.64
N ASN A 445 -0.69 -10.64 11.49
CA ASN A 445 0.25 -9.51 11.42
C ASN A 445 -0.32 -8.27 12.14
N THR A 446 -1.55 -7.90 11.85
CA THR A 446 -2.22 -6.74 12.48
C THR A 446 -2.32 -6.90 14.01
N TYR A 447 -2.62 -8.09 14.50
CA TYR A 447 -2.74 -8.36 15.95
C TYR A 447 -1.37 -8.59 16.62
N GLY A 448 -0.26 -8.58 15.87
CA GLY A 448 1.10 -8.79 16.37
C GLY A 448 1.46 -10.26 16.66
N VAL A 449 0.55 -11.20 16.38
CA VAL A 449 0.77 -12.64 16.60
C VAL A 449 1.83 -13.19 15.65
N LEU A 450 1.78 -12.83 14.34
CA LEU A 450 2.70 -13.35 13.33
C LEU A 450 4.16 -13.01 13.64
N GLY A 451 4.43 -11.75 13.97
CA GLY A 451 5.78 -11.28 14.29
C GLY A 451 6.32 -11.83 15.61
N ARG A 452 5.45 -12.25 16.55
CA ARG A 452 5.86 -12.95 17.77
C ARG A 452 6.09 -14.43 17.52
N TYR A 453 5.27 -15.05 16.68
CA TYR A 453 5.41 -16.48 16.33
C TYR A 453 6.62 -16.73 15.42
N ILE A 454 6.87 -15.83 14.46
CA ILE A 454 8.06 -15.82 13.60
C ILE A 454 8.88 -14.56 13.91
N PRO A 455 9.83 -14.58 14.87
CA PRO A 455 10.59 -13.38 15.26
C PRO A 455 11.35 -12.72 14.10
N ALA A 456 11.79 -13.53 13.13
CA ALA A 456 12.40 -13.01 11.91
C ALA A 456 11.42 -12.13 11.11
N PHE A 457 10.13 -12.51 11.02
CA PHE A 457 9.08 -11.70 10.42
C PHE A 457 8.84 -10.42 11.21
N GLY A 458 8.86 -10.47 12.55
CA GLY A 458 8.72 -9.30 13.40
C GLY A 458 9.75 -8.19 13.11
N ARG A 459 10.96 -8.57 12.68
CA ARG A 459 12.01 -7.61 12.31
C ARG A 459 11.71 -6.83 11.03
N ILE A 460 11.03 -7.46 10.07
CA ILE A 460 10.69 -6.84 8.78
C ILE A 460 9.35 -6.07 8.81
N VAL A 461 8.59 -6.15 9.90
CA VAL A 461 7.32 -5.43 10.05
C VAL A 461 7.54 -3.92 9.92
N GLY A 462 6.83 -3.32 8.97
CA GLY A 462 6.96 -1.91 8.63
C GLY A 462 8.29 -1.52 7.98
N ARG A 463 9.18 -2.47 7.69
CA ARG A 463 10.45 -2.17 7.03
C ARG A 463 10.23 -1.80 5.58
N MET A 464 10.81 -0.69 5.16
CA MET A 464 10.84 -0.24 3.78
C MET A 464 12.21 -0.55 3.17
N GLN A 465 12.25 -0.92 1.91
CA GLN A 465 13.45 -0.86 1.09
C GLN A 465 13.37 0.39 0.23
N TYR A 466 14.35 1.29 0.38
CA TYR A 466 14.36 2.54 -0.37
C TYR A 466 14.88 2.32 -1.79
N ASP A 467 13.98 1.93 -2.70
CA ASP A 467 14.23 1.80 -4.12
C ASP A 467 12.98 2.15 -4.94
N LEU A 468 13.14 2.29 -6.26
CA LEU A 468 12.05 2.67 -7.18
C LEU A 468 11.22 1.46 -7.68
N PHE A 469 11.55 0.23 -7.28
CA PHE A 469 10.91 -0.97 -7.80
C PHE A 469 9.80 -1.48 -6.88
N HIS A 470 10.00 -1.41 -5.57
CA HIS A 470 9.01 -1.83 -4.58
C HIS A 470 7.90 -0.80 -4.43
N ALA A 471 6.69 -1.25 -4.21
CA ALA A 471 5.52 -0.40 -3.94
C ALA A 471 5.07 -0.46 -2.47
N TYR A 472 5.60 -1.43 -1.71
CA TYR A 472 5.13 -1.80 -0.38
C TYR A 472 6.29 -2.04 0.59
N THR A 473 5.99 -2.05 1.90
CA THR A 473 6.92 -2.53 2.93
C THR A 473 7.21 -4.02 2.78
N VAL A 474 8.33 -4.50 3.33
CA VAL A 474 8.79 -5.89 3.15
C VAL A 474 7.76 -6.90 3.69
N ASP A 475 7.16 -6.64 4.86
CA ASP A 475 6.11 -7.49 5.43
C ASP A 475 4.83 -7.50 4.59
N ALA A 476 4.40 -6.34 4.08
CA ALA A 476 3.25 -6.24 3.21
C ALA A 476 3.49 -6.93 1.86
N HIS A 477 4.67 -6.69 1.25
CA HIS A 477 5.10 -7.40 0.04
C HIS A 477 5.06 -8.91 0.25
N THR A 478 5.68 -9.41 1.32
CA THR A 478 5.68 -10.83 1.69
C THR A 478 4.26 -11.41 1.74
N LEU A 479 3.32 -10.70 2.40
CA LEU A 479 1.92 -11.14 2.47
C LEU A 479 1.18 -11.02 1.13
N PHE A 480 1.57 -10.07 0.25
CA PHE A 480 1.06 -10.00 -1.12
C PHE A 480 1.56 -11.16 -1.98
N VAL A 481 2.80 -11.60 -1.81
CA VAL A 481 3.34 -12.80 -2.50
C VAL A 481 2.55 -14.04 -2.11
N VAL A 482 2.29 -14.26 -0.81
CA VAL A 482 1.40 -15.33 -0.35
C VAL A 482 -0.01 -15.20 -0.94
N SER A 483 -0.55 -13.97 -1.00
CA SER A 483 -1.86 -13.71 -1.60
C SER A 483 -1.91 -14.07 -3.08
N ASN A 484 -0.88 -13.75 -3.85
CA ASN A 484 -0.78 -14.10 -5.26
C ASN A 484 -0.71 -15.60 -5.46
N LEU A 485 0.13 -16.32 -4.71
CA LEU A 485 0.17 -17.79 -4.74
C LEU A 485 -1.19 -18.39 -4.41
N ARG A 486 -1.88 -17.83 -3.41
CA ARG A 486 -3.23 -18.30 -3.05
C ARG A 486 -4.24 -18.03 -4.16
N ARG A 487 -4.17 -16.90 -4.86
CA ARG A 487 -5.02 -16.60 -6.04
C ARG A 487 -4.76 -17.60 -7.16
N PHE A 488 -3.52 -17.97 -7.43
CA PHE A 488 -3.20 -19.01 -8.44
C PHE A 488 -3.78 -20.38 -8.08
N ALA A 489 -3.95 -20.71 -6.80
CA ALA A 489 -4.60 -21.94 -6.38
C ALA A 489 -6.13 -21.93 -6.52
N ILE A 490 -6.77 -20.85 -6.96
CA ILE A 490 -8.22 -20.69 -7.04
C ILE A 490 -8.66 -20.60 -8.52
N PRO A 491 -9.43 -21.56 -9.07
CA PRO A 491 -9.74 -21.64 -10.51
C PRO A 491 -10.35 -20.36 -11.12
N ARG A 492 -11.17 -19.63 -10.39
CA ARG A 492 -11.81 -18.40 -10.90
C ARG A 492 -10.80 -17.31 -11.33
N TYR A 493 -9.53 -17.41 -10.91
CA TYR A 493 -8.47 -16.47 -11.22
C TYR A 493 -7.46 -16.99 -12.26
N ASP A 494 -7.71 -18.14 -12.89
CA ASP A 494 -6.80 -18.77 -13.85
C ASP A 494 -6.41 -17.83 -15.00
N HIS A 495 -7.32 -16.95 -15.38
CA HIS A 495 -7.09 -15.98 -16.45
C HIS A 495 -6.00 -14.94 -16.15
N GLU A 496 -5.61 -14.78 -14.90
CA GLU A 496 -4.60 -13.76 -14.50
C GLU A 496 -3.17 -14.21 -14.79
N VAL A 497 -2.82 -15.47 -14.46
CA VAL A 497 -1.52 -16.09 -14.74
C VAL A 497 -1.74 -17.58 -14.96
N PRO A 498 -2.20 -17.98 -16.16
CA PRO A 498 -2.70 -19.34 -16.43
C PRO A 498 -1.73 -20.44 -16.04
N GLU A 499 -0.45 -20.33 -16.39
CA GLU A 499 0.53 -21.39 -16.12
C GLU A 499 0.85 -21.50 -14.62
N ALA A 500 1.02 -20.39 -13.90
CA ALA A 500 1.22 -20.44 -12.46
C ALA A 500 -0.02 -20.98 -11.73
N SER A 501 -1.22 -20.70 -12.25
CA SER A 501 -2.47 -21.27 -11.72
C SER A 501 -2.55 -22.78 -11.94
N ARG A 502 -2.22 -23.25 -13.14
CA ARG A 502 -2.15 -24.68 -13.44
C ARG A 502 -1.16 -25.39 -12.50
N ILE A 503 0.02 -24.81 -12.31
CA ILE A 503 1.04 -25.35 -11.42
C ILE A 503 0.52 -25.40 -9.98
N MET A 504 0.09 -24.28 -9.42
CA MET A 504 -0.34 -24.22 -8.01
C MET A 504 -1.50 -25.16 -7.67
N GLN A 505 -2.41 -25.41 -8.62
CA GLN A 505 -3.53 -26.35 -8.45
C GLN A 505 -3.09 -27.83 -8.52
N GLN A 506 -1.89 -28.11 -9.06
CA GLN A 506 -1.33 -29.46 -9.16
C GLN A 506 -0.26 -29.75 -8.09
N LEU A 507 0.20 -28.72 -7.36
CA LEU A 507 1.22 -28.91 -6.32
C LEU A 507 0.71 -29.80 -5.20
N PRO A 508 1.46 -30.83 -4.80
CA PRO A 508 1.04 -31.77 -3.76
C PRO A 508 1.00 -31.12 -2.36
N LYS A 509 1.82 -30.06 -2.14
CA LYS A 509 1.97 -29.35 -0.88
C LYS A 509 2.04 -27.83 -1.11
N PRO A 510 0.91 -27.15 -1.35
CA PRO A 510 0.90 -25.72 -1.61
C PRO A 510 1.45 -24.89 -0.42
N GLU A 511 1.40 -25.43 0.81
CA GLU A 511 1.98 -24.78 2.00
C GLU A 511 3.50 -24.60 1.89
N VAL A 512 4.22 -25.40 1.12
CA VAL A 512 5.66 -25.21 0.84
C VAL A 512 5.89 -23.91 0.09
N ALA A 513 5.07 -23.62 -0.92
CA ALA A 513 5.14 -22.35 -1.65
C ALA A 513 4.79 -21.15 -0.73
N TYR A 514 3.80 -21.29 0.15
CA TYR A 514 3.44 -20.22 1.10
C TYR A 514 4.53 -19.96 2.12
N LEU A 515 5.19 -21.03 2.63
CA LEU A 515 6.35 -20.89 3.51
C LEU A 515 7.53 -20.23 2.80
N ALA A 516 7.84 -20.67 1.56
CA ALA A 516 8.87 -20.02 0.76
C ALA A 516 8.56 -18.53 0.55
N ALA A 517 7.31 -18.17 0.27
CA ALA A 517 6.89 -16.78 0.16
C ALA A 517 7.01 -16.01 1.48
N LEU A 518 6.71 -16.61 2.63
CA LEU A 518 6.88 -15.96 3.94
C LEU A 518 8.33 -15.68 4.28
N PHE A 519 9.26 -16.47 3.73
CA PHE A 519 10.69 -16.40 4.08
C PHE A 519 11.59 -15.81 3.00
N HIS A 520 11.14 -15.60 1.75
CA HIS A 520 12.03 -15.20 0.65
C HIS A 520 12.79 -13.90 0.93
N ASP A 521 12.16 -12.95 1.60
CA ASP A 521 12.70 -11.63 1.95
C ASP A 521 12.92 -11.43 3.46
N ILE A 522 12.81 -12.48 4.27
CA ILE A 522 12.80 -12.43 5.75
C ILE A 522 14.07 -11.84 6.37
N ALA A 523 15.19 -11.93 5.67
CA ALA A 523 16.48 -11.47 6.14
C ALA A 523 16.90 -10.10 5.59
N LYS A 524 16.02 -9.39 4.87
CA LYS A 524 16.32 -8.03 4.41
C LYS A 524 16.69 -7.11 5.57
N GLY A 525 17.78 -6.35 5.40
CA GLY A 525 18.31 -5.41 6.39
C GLY A 525 19.10 -6.01 7.53
N ARG A 526 19.57 -7.25 7.40
CA ARG A 526 20.46 -7.91 8.38
C ARG A 526 21.95 -7.80 8.01
N GLY A 527 22.26 -7.24 6.84
CA GLY A 527 23.60 -7.28 6.25
C GLY A 527 23.95 -8.62 5.65
N GLY A 528 24.65 -8.60 4.50
CA GLY A 528 24.92 -9.79 3.71
C GLY A 528 23.81 -10.15 2.72
N ASP A 529 23.91 -11.33 2.11
CA ASP A 529 22.92 -11.82 1.16
C ASP A 529 21.66 -12.29 1.89
N HIS A 530 20.54 -11.59 1.67
CA HIS A 530 19.26 -11.90 2.33
C HIS A 530 18.70 -13.26 1.90
N SER A 531 19.00 -13.72 0.67
CA SER A 531 18.53 -15.02 0.17
C SER A 531 19.24 -16.17 0.90
N GLU A 532 20.54 -16.07 1.12
CA GLU A 532 21.32 -17.05 1.88
C GLU A 532 20.92 -17.07 3.36
N LEU A 533 20.87 -15.89 3.99
CA LEU A 533 20.46 -15.77 5.40
C LEU A 533 19.01 -16.24 5.62
N GLY A 534 18.11 -15.86 4.70
CA GLY A 534 16.72 -16.25 4.75
C GLY A 534 16.52 -17.75 4.57
N ALA A 535 17.32 -18.40 3.71
CA ALA A 535 17.28 -19.85 3.51
C ALA A 535 17.62 -20.63 4.78
N VAL A 536 18.62 -20.17 5.54
CA VAL A 536 18.98 -20.77 6.84
C VAL A 536 17.83 -20.63 7.85
N ASP A 537 17.25 -19.42 7.98
CA ASP A 537 16.12 -19.19 8.86
C ASP A 537 14.90 -20.05 8.45
N ALA A 538 14.66 -20.19 7.14
CA ALA A 538 13.54 -20.96 6.60
C ALA A 538 13.68 -22.47 6.87
N GLU A 539 14.88 -23.05 6.66
CA GLU A 539 15.13 -24.46 6.93
C GLU A 539 14.93 -24.79 8.40
N ALA A 540 15.55 -23.99 9.29
CA ALA A 540 15.42 -24.15 10.73
C ALA A 540 13.96 -24.09 11.17
N PHE A 541 13.21 -23.07 10.74
CA PHE A 541 11.80 -22.92 11.05
C PHE A 541 10.97 -24.10 10.54
N CYS A 542 11.16 -24.53 9.29
CA CYS A 542 10.40 -25.64 8.73
C CYS A 542 10.64 -26.96 9.47
N LEU A 543 11.88 -27.23 9.90
CA LEU A 543 12.20 -28.42 10.71
C LEU A 543 11.54 -28.34 12.09
N GLU A 544 11.57 -27.16 12.75
CA GLU A 544 10.88 -26.93 14.02
C GLU A 544 9.37 -27.13 13.88
N GLN A 545 8.75 -26.68 12.79
CA GLN A 545 7.33 -26.90 12.52
C GLN A 545 6.98 -28.35 12.21
N GLY A 546 7.95 -29.26 12.12
CA GLY A 546 7.74 -30.69 11.87
C GLY A 546 7.54 -31.05 10.39
N LEU A 547 7.99 -30.23 9.45
CA LEU A 547 8.07 -30.59 8.04
C LEU A 547 9.15 -31.68 7.85
N SER A 548 9.01 -32.46 6.79
CA SER A 548 10.05 -33.41 6.42
C SER A 548 11.36 -32.70 6.07
N PRO A 549 12.54 -33.32 6.30
CA PRO A 549 13.80 -32.72 5.89
C PRO A 549 13.89 -32.39 4.40
N TYR A 550 13.16 -33.11 3.55
CA TYR A 550 13.05 -32.80 2.12
C TYR A 550 12.27 -31.48 1.91
N ASP A 551 11.09 -31.36 2.51
CA ASP A 551 10.26 -30.16 2.38
C ASP A 551 10.98 -28.93 2.96
N ALA A 552 11.66 -29.06 4.10
CA ALA A 552 12.43 -27.98 4.72
C ALA A 552 13.56 -27.49 3.80
N ARG A 553 14.33 -28.43 3.20
CA ARG A 553 15.36 -28.09 2.21
C ARG A 553 14.78 -27.49 0.93
N LEU A 554 13.61 -27.95 0.48
CA LEU A 554 12.92 -27.37 -0.69
C LEU A 554 12.53 -25.92 -0.41
N VAL A 555 11.94 -25.61 0.76
CA VAL A 555 11.62 -24.22 1.15
C VAL A 555 12.90 -23.37 1.19
N ALA A 556 13.97 -23.86 1.84
CA ALA A 556 15.25 -23.16 1.92
C ALA A 556 15.86 -22.91 0.53
N TRP A 557 15.82 -23.90 -0.36
CA TRP A 557 16.28 -23.75 -1.73
C TRP A 557 15.47 -22.71 -2.52
N LEU A 558 14.14 -22.71 -2.35
CA LEU A 558 13.26 -21.71 -2.98
C LEU A 558 13.59 -20.30 -2.49
N VAL A 559 13.82 -20.12 -1.18
CA VAL A 559 14.22 -18.84 -0.60
C VAL A 559 15.57 -18.39 -1.16
N ARG A 560 16.56 -19.30 -1.21
CA ARG A 560 17.88 -19.00 -1.79
C ARG A 560 17.81 -18.61 -3.26
N SER A 561 16.95 -19.27 -4.02
CA SER A 561 16.89 -19.18 -5.48
C SER A 561 15.76 -18.29 -6.03
N HIS A 562 15.00 -17.58 -5.16
CA HIS A 562 13.77 -16.87 -5.58
C HIS A 562 13.99 -15.83 -6.69
N LEU A 563 15.17 -15.21 -6.77
CA LEU A 563 15.53 -14.23 -7.79
C LEU A 563 16.07 -14.85 -9.10
N GLU A 564 16.49 -16.11 -9.07
CA GLU A 564 17.26 -16.72 -10.15
C GLU A 564 16.50 -16.81 -11.47
N LEU A 565 15.24 -17.25 -11.45
CA LEU A 565 14.44 -17.35 -12.69
C LEU A 565 14.21 -15.95 -13.29
N SER A 566 13.91 -14.97 -12.46
CA SER A 566 13.70 -13.59 -12.88
C SER A 566 14.97 -12.95 -13.45
N ILE A 567 16.13 -13.15 -12.78
CA ILE A 567 17.41 -12.60 -13.19
C ILE A 567 17.86 -13.26 -14.50
N THR A 568 17.83 -14.59 -14.57
CA THR A 568 18.30 -15.34 -15.75
C THR A 568 17.47 -14.97 -16.98
N SER A 569 16.13 -15.00 -16.85
CA SER A 569 15.25 -14.72 -17.99
C SER A 569 15.34 -13.29 -18.50
N GLN A 570 15.68 -12.30 -17.66
CA GLN A 570 15.75 -10.90 -18.05
C GLN A 570 17.15 -10.44 -18.48
N LYS A 571 18.22 -11.14 -18.05
CA LYS A 571 19.61 -10.70 -18.28
C LYS A 571 20.41 -11.60 -19.21
N GLN A 572 19.91 -12.81 -19.50
CA GLN A 572 20.61 -13.78 -20.33
C GLN A 572 19.76 -14.16 -21.56
N ASP A 573 20.39 -14.71 -22.58
CA ASP A 573 19.67 -15.21 -23.76
C ASP A 573 19.01 -16.57 -23.44
N ILE A 574 17.69 -16.54 -23.25
CA ILE A 574 16.91 -17.75 -22.95
C ILE A 574 16.78 -18.70 -24.14
N SER A 575 17.28 -18.35 -25.33
CA SER A 575 17.37 -19.24 -26.48
C SER A 575 18.70 -20.02 -26.52
N ASP A 576 19.70 -19.60 -25.74
CA ASP A 576 20.98 -20.28 -25.64
C ASP A 576 20.84 -21.61 -24.86
N PRO A 577 21.12 -22.76 -25.49
CA PRO A 577 21.08 -24.05 -24.83
C PRO A 577 22.02 -24.14 -23.61
N GLN A 578 23.14 -23.41 -23.61
CA GLN A 578 24.06 -23.41 -22.46
C GLN A 578 23.41 -22.77 -21.24
N VAL A 579 22.71 -21.66 -21.44
CA VAL A 579 21.96 -20.97 -20.38
C VAL A 579 20.85 -21.88 -19.82
N ILE A 580 20.08 -22.52 -20.72
CA ILE A 580 19.00 -23.43 -20.35
C ILE A 580 19.55 -24.62 -19.53
N ASN A 581 20.62 -25.27 -20.02
CA ASN A 581 21.23 -26.43 -19.35
C ASN A 581 21.86 -26.04 -18.00
N ALA A 582 22.54 -24.90 -17.93
CA ALA A 582 23.12 -24.42 -16.67
C ALA A 582 22.02 -24.16 -15.63
N PHE A 583 20.92 -23.54 -16.03
CA PHE A 583 19.79 -23.30 -15.16
C PHE A 583 19.07 -24.60 -14.77
N ALA A 584 18.85 -25.53 -15.70
CA ALA A 584 18.25 -26.83 -15.46
C ALA A 584 19.08 -27.67 -14.45
N ARG A 585 20.42 -27.66 -14.55
CA ARG A 585 21.29 -28.31 -13.54
C ARG A 585 21.17 -27.68 -12.16
N LYS A 586 21.00 -26.35 -12.09
CA LYS A 586 20.84 -25.62 -10.83
C LYS A 586 19.49 -25.95 -10.18
N VAL A 587 18.44 -26.10 -10.97
CA VAL A 587 17.09 -26.44 -10.51
C VAL A 587 16.95 -27.90 -10.11
N GLY A 588 17.56 -28.82 -10.88
CA GLY A 588 17.64 -30.24 -10.59
C GLY A 588 16.47 -31.07 -11.06
N ASP A 589 15.22 -30.71 -10.76
CA ASP A 589 14.02 -31.44 -11.16
C ASP A 589 12.81 -30.55 -11.46
N GLU A 590 11.75 -31.14 -12.04
CA GLU A 590 10.52 -30.39 -12.41
C GLU A 590 9.77 -29.86 -11.17
N ASN A 591 9.83 -30.55 -10.04
CA ASN A 591 9.13 -30.12 -8.83
C ASN A 591 9.74 -28.81 -8.30
N HIS A 592 11.06 -28.71 -8.22
CA HIS A 592 11.76 -27.46 -7.86
C HIS A 592 11.43 -26.34 -8.86
N LEU A 593 11.39 -26.65 -10.16
CA LEU A 593 11.07 -25.68 -11.20
C LEU A 593 9.64 -25.14 -11.07
N ASP A 594 8.68 -26.03 -10.83
CA ASP A 594 7.25 -25.67 -10.71
C ASP A 594 7.02 -24.73 -9.51
N TYR A 595 7.58 -25.05 -8.33
CA TYR A 595 7.50 -24.15 -7.17
C TYR A 595 8.22 -22.81 -7.41
N LEU A 596 9.40 -22.82 -8.01
CA LEU A 596 10.18 -21.61 -8.28
C LEU A 596 9.45 -20.70 -9.27
N TYR A 597 8.85 -21.25 -10.33
CA TYR A 597 8.09 -20.47 -11.30
C TYR A 597 6.88 -19.78 -10.65
N ALA A 598 6.10 -20.54 -9.87
CA ALA A 598 4.95 -19.98 -9.17
C ALA A 598 5.36 -18.87 -8.19
N LEU A 599 6.44 -19.08 -7.41
CA LEU A 599 6.98 -18.10 -6.47
C LEU A 599 7.46 -16.84 -7.20
N THR A 600 8.23 -16.98 -8.29
CA THR A 600 8.74 -15.84 -9.08
C THR A 600 7.60 -15.01 -9.68
N CYS A 601 6.56 -15.64 -10.23
CA CYS A 601 5.38 -14.94 -10.74
C CYS A 601 4.65 -14.17 -9.63
N ALA A 602 4.51 -14.79 -8.47
CA ALA A 602 3.85 -14.19 -7.31
C ALA A 602 4.65 -13.02 -6.73
N ASP A 603 5.97 -13.15 -6.66
CA ASP A 603 6.90 -12.13 -6.16
C ASP A 603 6.91 -10.88 -7.05
N VAL A 604 7.12 -11.03 -8.35
CA VAL A 604 7.12 -9.90 -9.29
C VAL A 604 5.76 -9.14 -9.27
N ARG A 605 4.64 -9.86 -9.15
CA ARG A 605 3.32 -9.23 -8.97
C ARG A 605 3.17 -8.54 -7.61
N GLY A 606 3.78 -9.12 -6.58
CA GLY A 606 3.77 -8.59 -5.21
C GLY A 606 4.64 -7.35 -5.03
N THR A 607 5.73 -7.24 -5.80
CA THR A 607 6.66 -6.11 -5.75
C THR A 607 6.00 -4.82 -6.21
N ASN A 608 5.39 -4.85 -7.39
CA ASN A 608 4.59 -3.76 -7.93
C ASN A 608 3.67 -4.30 -9.03
N PRO A 609 2.35 -4.15 -8.91
CA PRO A 609 1.41 -4.63 -9.93
C PRO A 609 1.67 -4.12 -11.36
N LYS A 610 2.29 -2.94 -11.49
CA LYS A 610 2.66 -2.36 -12.79
C LYS A 610 3.86 -3.05 -13.46
N LEU A 611 4.65 -3.80 -12.70
CA LEU A 611 5.79 -4.56 -13.23
C LEU A 611 5.37 -5.85 -13.93
N TRP A 612 4.20 -6.39 -13.61
CA TRP A 612 3.65 -7.56 -14.29
C TRP A 612 2.91 -7.13 -15.55
N ASN A 613 3.34 -7.60 -16.70
CA ASN A 613 2.72 -7.35 -17.98
C ASN A 613 2.82 -8.59 -18.89
N SER A 614 2.12 -8.58 -20.03
CA SER A 614 2.08 -9.71 -20.97
C SER A 614 3.44 -10.13 -21.48
N TRP A 615 4.35 -9.17 -21.70
CA TRP A 615 5.71 -9.46 -22.15
C TRP A 615 6.50 -10.25 -21.10
N LYS A 616 6.46 -9.83 -19.82
CA LYS A 616 7.12 -10.56 -18.73
C LYS A 616 6.51 -11.93 -18.50
N ALA A 617 5.19 -12.03 -18.59
CA ALA A 617 4.48 -13.31 -18.48
C ALA A 617 4.95 -14.29 -19.57
N SER A 618 5.02 -13.85 -20.84
CA SER A 618 5.53 -14.67 -21.94
C SER A 618 6.99 -15.04 -21.78
N LEU A 619 7.83 -14.10 -21.37
CA LEU A 619 9.27 -14.34 -21.16
C LEU A 619 9.52 -15.43 -20.11
N PHE A 620 8.84 -15.33 -18.97
CA PHE A 620 8.98 -16.32 -17.89
C PHE A 620 8.41 -17.68 -18.30
N HIS A 621 7.29 -17.69 -19.00
CA HIS A 621 6.69 -18.92 -19.51
C HIS A 621 7.58 -19.61 -20.56
N ASP A 622 8.10 -18.88 -21.55
CA ASP A 622 9.03 -19.41 -22.55
C ASP A 622 10.26 -20.03 -21.89
N PHE A 623 10.84 -19.34 -20.90
CA PHE A 623 12.02 -19.85 -20.20
C PHE A 623 11.70 -21.09 -19.37
N TYR A 624 10.58 -21.06 -18.61
CA TYR A 624 10.11 -22.22 -17.86
C TYR A 624 9.93 -23.44 -18.75
N ASP A 625 9.26 -23.30 -19.90
CA ASP A 625 8.99 -24.41 -20.83
C ASP A 625 10.29 -25.00 -21.43
N ARG A 626 11.26 -24.14 -21.75
CA ARG A 626 12.57 -24.58 -22.25
C ARG A 626 13.33 -25.37 -21.19
N VAL A 627 13.37 -24.87 -19.96
CA VAL A 627 14.01 -25.56 -18.84
C VAL A 627 13.30 -26.86 -18.50
N LYS A 628 11.96 -26.88 -18.49
CA LYS A 628 11.17 -28.10 -18.23
C LYS A 628 11.43 -29.19 -19.28
N ARG A 629 11.54 -28.80 -20.53
CA ARG A 629 11.91 -29.75 -21.60
C ARG A 629 13.34 -30.28 -21.41
N ALA A 630 14.28 -29.43 -20.98
CA ALA A 630 15.66 -29.87 -20.70
C ALA A 630 15.73 -30.88 -19.55
N LEU A 631 14.96 -30.64 -18.46
CA LEU A 631 14.87 -31.55 -17.32
C LEU A 631 14.27 -32.92 -17.74
N ARG A 632 13.24 -32.93 -18.56
CA ARG A 632 12.60 -34.20 -19.06
C ARG A 632 13.50 -35.02 -19.96
N ARG A 633 14.42 -34.42 -20.69
CA ARG A 633 15.39 -35.12 -21.57
C ARG A 633 16.53 -35.76 -20.79
N GLY A 634 16.69 -35.41 -19.51
CA GLY A 634 17.82 -35.83 -18.68
C GLY A 634 19.05 -34.91 -18.87
N LEU A 635 19.63 -34.51 -17.76
CA LEU A 635 20.76 -33.59 -17.70
C LEU A 635 22.08 -34.15 -18.24
N GLU A 636 22.13 -35.47 -18.47
CA GLU A 636 23.29 -36.18 -19.00
C GLU A 636 23.41 -36.11 -20.54
N SER A 637 22.32 -35.79 -21.22
CA SER A 637 22.34 -35.57 -22.66
C SER A 637 22.40 -34.05 -22.96
N PRO A 638 23.57 -33.51 -23.39
CA PRO A 638 23.66 -32.12 -23.80
C PRO A 638 22.56 -31.87 -24.88
N ILE A 639 21.91 -30.74 -24.84
CA ILE A 639 21.02 -30.32 -25.94
C ILE A 639 21.89 -30.25 -27.20
N ASP A 640 21.73 -31.23 -28.08
CA ASP A 640 22.28 -31.16 -29.43
C ASP A 640 21.53 -30.04 -30.16
N GLN A 641 22.26 -28.94 -30.44
CA GLN A 641 21.69 -27.80 -31.17
C GLN A 641 21.07 -28.24 -32.48
N ASP A 642 21.72 -29.17 -33.15
CA ASP A 642 21.26 -29.72 -34.42
C ASP A 642 19.96 -30.54 -34.26
N GLN A 643 19.80 -31.21 -33.13
CA GLN A 643 18.55 -31.90 -32.82
C GLN A 643 17.41 -30.92 -32.54
N LEU A 644 17.63 -29.85 -31.79
CA LEU A 644 16.62 -28.84 -31.50
C LEU A 644 16.21 -28.09 -32.79
N VAL A 645 17.16 -27.78 -33.64
CA VAL A 645 16.90 -27.22 -34.99
C VAL A 645 16.01 -28.17 -35.78
N ARG A 646 16.33 -29.46 -35.83
CA ARG A 646 15.53 -30.47 -36.56
C ARG A 646 14.12 -30.58 -35.98
N GLU A 647 13.96 -30.62 -34.67
CA GLU A 647 12.64 -30.66 -34.03
C GLU A 647 11.79 -29.45 -34.36
N THR A 648 12.37 -28.25 -34.31
CA THR A 648 11.70 -26.98 -34.71
C THR A 648 11.29 -27.02 -36.17
N GLN A 649 12.20 -27.50 -37.04
CA GLN A 649 11.96 -27.65 -38.46
C GLN A 649 10.84 -28.65 -38.77
N ASP A 650 10.84 -29.82 -38.09
CA ASP A 650 9.82 -30.85 -38.30
C ASP A 650 8.44 -30.41 -37.78
N ALA A 651 8.39 -29.68 -36.67
CA ALA A 651 7.15 -29.11 -36.17
C ALA A 651 6.60 -28.01 -37.10
N ALA A 652 7.48 -27.08 -37.54
CA ALA A 652 7.10 -26.02 -38.46
C ALA A 652 6.66 -26.58 -39.85
N ARG A 653 7.32 -27.64 -40.29
CA ARG A 653 6.97 -28.34 -41.58
C ARG A 653 5.56 -28.92 -41.53
N ARG A 654 5.18 -29.55 -40.44
CA ARG A 654 3.79 -30.05 -40.25
C ARG A 654 2.75 -28.94 -40.35
N LEU A 655 3.00 -27.81 -39.70
CA LEU A 655 2.11 -26.65 -39.78
C LEU A 655 2.03 -26.05 -41.17
N LEU A 656 3.15 -26.02 -41.92
CA LEU A 656 3.21 -25.52 -43.31
C LEU A 656 2.44 -26.42 -44.28
N VAL A 657 2.55 -27.74 -44.14
CA VAL A 657 1.78 -28.72 -44.93
C VAL A 657 0.28 -28.55 -44.68
N GLU A 658 -0.15 -28.39 -43.42
CA GLU A 658 -1.55 -28.11 -43.06
C GLU A 658 -2.06 -26.81 -43.70
N ARG A 659 -1.18 -25.82 -43.90
CA ARG A 659 -1.49 -24.56 -44.58
C ARG A 659 -1.36 -24.60 -46.13
N GLY A 660 -1.06 -25.77 -46.70
CA GLY A 660 -0.98 -25.98 -48.15
C GLY A 660 0.32 -25.49 -48.80
N VAL A 661 1.36 -25.20 -48.02
CA VAL A 661 2.69 -24.81 -48.54
C VAL A 661 3.42 -26.07 -49.04
N THR A 662 3.94 -26.03 -50.25
CA THR A 662 4.63 -27.18 -50.87
C THR A 662 6.04 -27.38 -50.29
N GLU A 663 6.53 -28.63 -50.28
CA GLU A 663 7.86 -28.97 -49.77
C GLU A 663 8.98 -28.15 -50.45
N ASN A 664 8.86 -27.89 -51.72
CA ASN A 664 9.83 -27.08 -52.44
C ASN A 664 9.85 -25.60 -51.99
N GLU A 665 8.73 -25.08 -51.55
CA GLU A 665 8.63 -23.73 -50.99
C GLU A 665 9.21 -23.67 -49.60
N VAL A 666 8.94 -24.69 -48.77
CA VAL A 666 9.53 -24.82 -47.42
C VAL A 666 11.04 -24.86 -47.48
N VAL A 667 11.61 -25.72 -48.34
CA VAL A 667 13.08 -25.82 -48.49
C VAL A 667 13.66 -24.48 -48.96
N ARG A 668 13.02 -23.80 -49.90
CA ARG A 668 13.47 -22.47 -50.38
C ARG A 668 13.42 -21.40 -49.30
N ALA A 669 12.36 -21.39 -48.46
CA ALA A 669 12.28 -20.46 -47.34
C ALA A 669 13.40 -20.73 -46.34
N TRP A 670 13.67 -21.99 -46.03
CA TRP A 670 14.65 -22.38 -45.02
C TRP A 670 16.10 -22.18 -45.44
N THR A 671 16.43 -22.12 -46.75
CA THR A 671 17.76 -21.66 -47.19
C THR A 671 18.12 -20.24 -46.76
N ARG A 672 17.11 -19.47 -46.33
CA ARG A 672 17.27 -18.11 -45.85
C ARG A 672 17.36 -18.02 -44.29
N PHE A 673 17.18 -19.12 -43.59
CA PHE A 673 17.21 -19.20 -42.14
C PHE A 673 18.49 -19.88 -41.64
N SER A 674 19.16 -19.23 -40.67
CA SER A 674 20.31 -19.84 -40.02
C SER A 674 19.86 -20.84 -38.94
N ALA A 675 20.77 -21.71 -38.46
CA ALA A 675 20.51 -22.57 -37.31
C ALA A 675 20.03 -21.76 -36.06
N ALA A 676 20.68 -20.61 -35.83
CA ALA A 676 20.28 -19.70 -34.75
C ALA A 676 18.83 -19.20 -34.89
N TYR A 677 18.33 -19.02 -36.13
CA TYR A 677 16.96 -18.61 -36.37
C TYR A 677 15.95 -19.65 -35.86
N PHE A 678 16.16 -20.94 -36.10
CA PHE A 678 15.30 -22.02 -35.64
C PHE A 678 15.36 -22.21 -34.11
N LEU A 679 16.49 -21.79 -33.50
CA LEU A 679 16.63 -21.82 -32.03
C LEU A 679 15.87 -20.66 -31.35
N GLN A 680 15.74 -19.52 -32.04
CA GLN A 680 15.15 -18.29 -31.48
C GLN A 680 13.63 -18.19 -31.67
N HIS A 681 13.05 -18.86 -32.67
CA HIS A 681 11.66 -18.76 -33.03
C HIS A 681 10.89 -20.03 -32.73
N SER A 682 9.61 -19.91 -32.35
CA SER A 682 8.74 -21.09 -32.15
C SER A 682 8.39 -21.74 -33.50
N PRO A 683 7.99 -23.02 -33.55
CA PRO A 683 7.56 -23.68 -34.77
C PRO A 683 6.45 -22.92 -35.52
N GLU A 684 5.52 -22.29 -34.78
CA GLU A 684 4.42 -21.50 -35.33
C GLU A 684 4.92 -20.21 -35.97
N GLU A 685 5.88 -19.51 -35.31
CA GLU A 685 6.53 -18.33 -35.87
C GLU A 685 7.33 -18.68 -37.13
N VAL A 686 8.12 -19.77 -37.07
CA VAL A 686 8.89 -20.25 -38.26
C VAL A 686 7.95 -20.60 -39.39
N ALA A 687 6.83 -21.29 -39.14
CA ALA A 687 5.84 -21.63 -40.16
C ALA A 687 5.20 -20.38 -40.75
N TRP A 688 4.82 -19.40 -39.95
CA TRP A 688 4.25 -18.14 -40.42
C TRP A 688 5.24 -17.37 -41.27
N HIS A 689 6.49 -17.23 -40.81
CA HIS A 689 7.57 -16.55 -41.54
C HIS A 689 7.87 -17.24 -42.90
N ALA A 690 7.94 -18.57 -42.90
CA ALA A 690 8.20 -19.34 -44.12
C ALA A 690 7.05 -19.23 -45.12
N GLN A 691 5.80 -19.24 -44.67
CA GLN A 691 4.61 -19.04 -45.51
C GLN A 691 4.66 -17.68 -46.22
N LEU A 692 4.90 -16.61 -45.47
CA LEU A 692 5.02 -15.26 -46.03
C LEU A 692 6.14 -15.13 -47.06
N LEU A 693 7.25 -15.85 -46.87
CA LEU A 693 8.35 -15.90 -47.84
C LEU A 693 8.03 -16.75 -49.08
N ALA A 694 7.17 -17.77 -48.94
CA ALA A 694 6.69 -18.59 -50.04
C ALA A 694 5.70 -17.82 -50.95
N GLU A 695 4.83 -17.03 -50.36
CA GLU A 695 3.84 -16.18 -51.04
C GLU A 695 4.46 -14.97 -51.75
N ARG A 696 5.70 -14.64 -51.43
CA ARG A 696 6.38 -13.46 -51.98
C ARG A 696 6.88 -13.69 -53.40
N ASP A 697 6.65 -12.69 -54.27
CA ASP A 697 7.20 -12.66 -55.60
C ASP A 697 8.75 -12.65 -55.59
N GLN A 698 9.37 -13.60 -56.30
CA GLN A 698 10.82 -13.86 -56.23
C GLN A 698 11.69 -12.73 -56.83
N GLY A 699 11.08 -11.80 -57.56
CA GLY A 699 11.76 -10.65 -58.19
C GLY A 699 11.77 -9.37 -57.36
N SER A 700 11.05 -9.31 -56.24
CA SER A 700 10.90 -8.06 -55.48
C SER A 700 12.07 -7.80 -54.53
N ASP A 701 12.68 -6.62 -54.67
CA ASP A 701 13.72 -6.10 -53.75
C ASP A 701 13.13 -5.25 -52.61
N GLU A 702 11.80 -5.07 -52.54
CA GLU A 702 11.15 -4.32 -51.48
C GLU A 702 11.17 -5.09 -50.16
N PRO A 703 11.27 -4.41 -49.01
CA PRO A 703 11.13 -5.07 -47.70
C PRO A 703 9.77 -5.77 -47.55
N LEU A 704 9.77 -7.03 -47.12
CA LEU A 704 8.54 -7.69 -46.70
C LEU A 704 8.20 -7.25 -45.28
N VAL A 705 7.05 -6.63 -45.10
CA VAL A 705 6.53 -6.24 -43.79
C VAL A 705 5.19 -6.93 -43.57
N ALA A 706 5.10 -7.73 -42.52
CA ALA A 706 3.87 -8.42 -42.13
C ALA A 706 3.57 -8.24 -40.66
N LEU A 707 2.28 -8.24 -40.34
CA LEU A 707 1.76 -8.09 -38.97
C LEU A 707 0.98 -9.33 -38.56
N ASP A 708 1.30 -9.89 -37.37
CA ASP A 708 0.47 -10.90 -36.73
C ASP A 708 -0.10 -10.30 -35.40
N PRO A 709 -1.37 -9.87 -35.40
CA PRO A 709 -1.98 -9.27 -34.22
C PRO A 709 -2.28 -10.27 -33.12
N GLN A 710 -2.23 -11.57 -33.41
CA GLN A 710 -2.52 -12.67 -32.49
C GLN A 710 -1.33 -13.61 -32.34
N SER A 711 -0.10 -13.07 -32.29
CA SER A 711 1.08 -13.91 -32.14
C SER A 711 0.98 -14.81 -30.90
N VAL A 712 1.61 -15.98 -30.98
CA VAL A 712 1.69 -16.97 -29.90
C VAL A 712 2.17 -16.36 -28.56
N ARG A 713 2.87 -15.21 -28.63
CA ARG A 713 3.37 -14.46 -27.46
C ARG A 713 2.37 -13.47 -26.87
N GLY A 714 1.12 -13.44 -27.36
CA GLY A 714 0.09 -12.52 -26.85
C GLY A 714 0.38 -11.03 -27.14
N THR A 715 1.21 -10.76 -28.15
CA THR A 715 1.59 -9.42 -28.64
C THR A 715 1.41 -9.35 -30.15
N THR A 716 1.30 -8.15 -30.70
CA THR A 716 1.35 -8.00 -32.16
C THR A 716 2.79 -8.19 -32.63
N ALA A 717 3.05 -9.25 -33.39
CA ALA A 717 4.35 -9.46 -34.02
C ALA A 717 4.44 -8.67 -35.32
N VAL A 718 5.59 -8.00 -35.54
CA VAL A 718 5.91 -7.31 -36.78
C VAL A 718 7.13 -8.01 -37.41
N LEU A 719 6.93 -8.62 -38.55
CA LEU A 719 8.01 -9.25 -39.32
C LEU A 719 8.48 -8.31 -40.40
N ILE A 720 9.80 -8.05 -40.47
CA ILE A 720 10.42 -7.27 -41.49
C ILE A 720 11.56 -8.09 -42.13
N PHE A 721 11.41 -8.52 -43.37
CA PHE A 721 12.45 -9.16 -44.15
C PHE A 721 13.01 -8.19 -45.19
N THR A 722 14.36 -7.95 -45.15
CA THR A 722 15.03 -7.08 -46.10
C THR A 722 16.38 -7.70 -46.51
N ARG A 723 16.86 -7.41 -47.74
CA ARG A 723 18.21 -7.77 -48.12
C ARG A 723 19.23 -6.88 -47.43
N PRO A 724 20.36 -7.40 -46.94
CA PRO A 724 21.41 -6.57 -46.38
C PRO A 724 21.98 -5.66 -47.45
N ARG A 725 21.90 -4.34 -47.29
CA ARG A 725 22.63 -3.38 -48.10
C ARG A 725 23.96 -3.06 -47.44
N LEU A 726 25.04 -3.05 -48.20
CA LEU A 726 26.43 -2.88 -47.73
C LEU A 726 26.73 -1.55 -47.00
N TYR A 727 25.79 -0.63 -46.85
CA TYR A 727 25.97 0.63 -46.13
C TYR A 727 24.70 1.03 -45.36
N GLY A 728 24.82 1.01 -44.03
CA GLY A 728 23.94 1.74 -43.13
C GLY A 728 22.68 1.00 -42.74
N VAL A 729 22.48 0.88 -41.42
CA VAL A 729 21.19 0.55 -40.79
C VAL A 729 20.13 1.47 -41.42
N PRO A 730 19.01 0.95 -41.97
CA PRO A 730 17.95 1.82 -42.44
C PRO A 730 17.44 2.61 -41.24
N ARG A 731 17.60 3.93 -41.25
CA ARG A 731 16.87 4.82 -40.38
C ARG A 731 15.40 4.53 -40.61
N MET A 732 14.68 4.05 -39.60
CA MET A 732 13.23 4.04 -39.58
C MET A 732 12.74 5.49 -39.58
N THR A 733 12.78 6.14 -40.76
CA THR A 733 12.14 7.42 -40.97
C THR A 733 10.75 7.16 -41.52
N LYS A 734 9.75 7.42 -40.67
CA LYS A 734 8.33 7.46 -40.97
C LYS A 734 7.60 6.11 -41.05
N LEU A 735 7.30 5.51 -39.92
CA LEU A 735 5.94 5.01 -39.73
C LEU A 735 5.08 6.25 -39.53
N SER A 736 4.24 6.57 -40.50
CA SER A 736 3.32 7.70 -40.50
C SER A 736 2.46 7.62 -39.25
N THR A 737 2.56 8.62 -38.38
CA THR A 737 1.79 8.81 -37.16
C THR A 737 0.34 9.13 -37.52
N ALA A 738 -0.49 8.11 -37.66
CA ALA A 738 -1.95 8.25 -37.69
C ALA A 738 -2.63 8.06 -36.32
N SER A 739 -1.85 8.00 -35.24
CA SER A 739 -2.41 8.02 -33.87
C SER A 739 -1.37 8.51 -32.85
N PRO A 740 -1.76 9.38 -31.87
CA PRO A 740 -0.86 9.92 -30.84
C PRO A 740 -0.33 8.89 -29.82
N GLN A 741 -0.72 7.63 -29.90
CA GLN A 741 -0.37 6.58 -28.92
C GLN A 741 0.96 5.85 -29.22
N TYR A 742 1.62 6.12 -30.33
CA TYR A 742 2.86 5.42 -30.73
C TYR A 742 4.17 6.16 -30.42
N SER A 743 4.17 7.18 -29.57
CA SER A 743 5.35 8.04 -29.31
C SER A 743 6.39 7.47 -28.33
N ARG A 744 6.30 6.19 -27.89
CA ARG A 744 7.28 5.58 -27.01
C ARG A 744 7.78 4.21 -27.51
N ILE A 745 8.43 4.21 -28.66
CA ILE A 745 9.33 3.11 -29.01
C ILE A 745 10.75 3.58 -28.70
N GLN A 746 11.23 3.27 -27.49
CA GLN A 746 12.66 3.44 -27.16
C GLN A 746 13.42 2.24 -27.71
N SER A 747 14.15 2.47 -28.80
CA SER A 747 15.12 1.55 -29.36
C SER A 747 16.36 1.46 -28.46
N ARG A 748 16.54 0.35 -27.76
CA ARG A 748 17.87 -0.09 -27.32
C ARG A 748 18.34 -1.13 -28.31
N LEU A 749 19.11 -0.68 -29.30
CA LEU A 749 19.83 -1.51 -30.23
C LEU A 749 21.32 -1.41 -29.93
N ALA A 750 21.91 -2.47 -29.41
CA ALA A 750 23.34 -2.70 -29.42
C ALA A 750 23.56 -4.13 -29.88
N TRP A 751 23.79 -4.29 -31.21
CA TRP A 751 24.28 -5.54 -31.77
C TRP A 751 25.41 -5.26 -32.75
N LYS A 752 26.52 -6.01 -32.62
CA LYS A 752 27.61 -6.09 -33.63
C LYS A 752 27.41 -7.37 -34.44
N PRO A 753 27.31 -7.30 -35.76
CA PRO A 753 27.23 -8.51 -36.56
C PRO A 753 28.60 -9.21 -36.64
N PRO A 754 28.62 -10.55 -36.77
CA PRO A 754 29.81 -11.28 -37.20
C PRO A 754 30.03 -11.04 -38.72
N GLU A 755 31.29 -11.07 -39.14
CA GLU A 755 31.74 -10.60 -40.47
C GLU A 755 31.33 -11.49 -41.68
N ASP A 756 30.68 -12.66 -41.48
CA ASP A 756 30.47 -13.66 -42.54
C ASP A 756 29.05 -14.21 -42.68
N ALA A 757 27.97 -13.43 -42.46
CA ALA A 757 26.62 -13.97 -42.63
C ALA A 757 25.69 -13.06 -43.45
N THR A 758 25.06 -13.61 -44.47
CA THR A 758 23.80 -13.14 -45.03
C THR A 758 22.71 -13.13 -43.98
N THR A 759 22.52 -12.03 -43.31
CA THR A 759 21.62 -11.97 -42.11
C THR A 759 20.29 -11.35 -42.46
N HIS A 760 19.21 -12.07 -42.19
CA HIS A 760 17.84 -11.57 -42.20
C HIS A 760 17.46 -11.17 -40.80
N LEU A 761 16.87 -9.97 -40.61
CA LEU A 761 16.47 -9.44 -39.31
C LEU A 761 14.94 -9.59 -39.13
N ALA A 762 14.53 -10.27 -38.09
CA ALA A 762 13.14 -10.31 -37.65
C ALA A 762 12.98 -9.52 -36.33
N TRP A 763 11.95 -8.71 -36.24
CA TRP A 763 11.69 -7.85 -35.08
C TRP A 763 10.32 -8.14 -34.48
N THR A 764 10.25 -8.19 -33.17
CA THR A 764 8.97 -8.25 -32.45
C THR A 764 8.76 -6.94 -31.68
N VAL A 765 7.66 -6.26 -31.92
CA VAL A 765 7.29 -5.03 -31.22
C VAL A 765 6.07 -5.34 -30.34
N SER A 766 6.20 -5.14 -29.03
CA SER A 766 5.08 -5.32 -28.08
C SER A 766 4.25 -4.04 -27.99
N GLY A 767 2.98 -4.11 -28.35
CA GLY A 767 1.96 -3.06 -28.13
C GLY A 767 0.62 -3.68 -27.83
N LYS A 768 -0.22 -3.00 -27.04
CA LYS A 768 -1.58 -3.46 -26.76
C LYS A 768 -2.38 -3.56 -28.08
N PRO A 769 -3.23 -4.58 -28.24
CA PRO A 769 -4.16 -4.61 -29.37
C PRO A 769 -5.14 -3.44 -29.29
N LEU A 770 -5.49 -2.89 -30.44
CA LEU A 770 -6.53 -1.87 -30.63
C LEU A 770 -7.90 -2.40 -30.24
#